data_fe1d4d61d324c50bee2e6b839119c200
#
_entry.id   fe1d4d61d324c50bee2e6b839119c200
#
_cell.length_a   1.000
_cell.length_b   1.000
_cell.length_c   1.000
_cell.angle_alpha   90.00
_cell.angle_beta   90.00
_cell.angle_gamma   90.00
#
_symmetry.space_group_name_H-M   'P 1'
#
loop_
_entity.id
_entity.type
_entity.pdbx_description
1 polymer ?
#
loop_
_entity_poly.entity_id
_entity_poly.type
_entity_poly.pdbx_seq_one_letter_code
_entity_poly.pdbx_strand_id
1 'polypeptide(L)'
;MKRNLTPAAAVVKSGSRSRTPIAAAVAVMVAGLAFSAQAQEAAADDVATVTVTGVRASLEKSLKQKRNADSVVEVVTAEDIGKMPDRNVADAIQRLPGVNTQSSAGGEGGFGENDRVSLRGTSPSLQQTLFNGHAISTGDWFVLNQFGGNVGRSSSFSLLPSELVSSVVVKKSATADLVEGGVSGAIDVITRRPLEFKNKLTAEGSIQANYNDLSEKTQPQFSGMVNWKNDDNTLGIMVQGFSQKSEVRRDGQEILGYTAIAADKAAAKAHPDLVGVLAPTFIGASFFQQKKTREGGAFDVEFKPNKDLTLDLNGFYSQLKAPHSNTNHLAAPSGSINAGMVPTSYTVRNNTLVAANFTKNAGEVDNIYRPDAGGETYYLDFNFKYRASKDLTFTGKLGKTHGVGYDRDDVYYQNKVDGGMNYALNGMSPATVAYPGGTTTAPLGTAWIGGGESQSVDKELYTQIDGELRLSSGIWDSIKFGARFTDHKRTAEHPFETGPGATGLDSAGPIWNGTLYPGNFASNLGGNLPTNYFRYDGDALAKWAAIPGNRNPDRVARHNWRDEFKLQEKTQAVYGMANLTGDNWSGNFGVRAVHTKQSTTVNSSGGPITGSAFGAYSQNTYDRSYNDFLPSANIKFDVNRDLVVRAALAKTIARPDYSALGGAVSLNEDSLSGTKGNINLNPVRSNNAEVSAEWYFAPKSAVSAGIFYMDLNSIVAQRNINATYFNTKVGADRVFQVTESYNTKGKNKGVELSYQQPVFGDFGVLANYTYADGKLNDGSELLNASKNTYNLTAFYEAHGFSARLAYNYRSAYKAGVDRGASQHVDDSSTLAGSLNYKINEHFTITFDALNLTNETIKMYAENKDQPRAFYSNGRTFYLGLRGKL
;
A
#
# COMPACT_ATOMS: atom_id res chain seq x y z
N MET A 1 18.03 -46.24 -63.58
CA MET A 1 18.78 -44.96 -63.57
C MET A 1 18.09 -44.04 -62.54
N LYS A 2 18.77 -43.82 -61.46
CA LYS A 2 18.31 -42.93 -60.36
C LYS A 2 18.58 -41.48 -60.74
N ARG A 3 17.62 -40.61 -60.57
CA ARG A 3 17.89 -39.16 -60.51
C ARG A 3 17.30 -38.58 -59.19
N ASN A 4 18.21 -38.06 -58.36
CA ASN A 4 17.95 -37.32 -57.18
C ASN A 4 17.36 -35.93 -57.53
N LEU A 5 16.32 -35.50 -56.81
CA LEU A 5 15.88 -34.15 -56.78
C LEU A 5 15.89 -33.67 -55.30
N THR A 6 16.74 -32.72 -55.02
CA THR A 6 16.85 -31.95 -53.78
C THR A 6 15.72 -30.91 -53.71
N PRO A 7 15.00 -30.72 -52.60
CA PRO A 7 14.09 -29.59 -52.47
C PRO A 7 14.81 -28.38 -51.88
N ALA A 8 14.55 -27.22 -52.44
CA ALA A 8 15.00 -25.92 -52.01
C ALA A 8 14.42 -25.54 -50.63
N ALA A 9 15.28 -25.07 -49.74
CA ALA A 9 14.90 -24.54 -48.45
C ALA A 9 14.27 -23.12 -48.61
N ALA A 10 12.99 -23.00 -48.27
CA ALA A 10 12.31 -21.73 -48.10
C ALA A 10 12.65 -21.19 -46.70
N VAL A 11 13.34 -20.04 -46.65
CA VAL A 11 13.60 -19.29 -45.42
C VAL A 11 12.31 -18.65 -44.96
N VAL A 12 11.68 -19.19 -43.95
CA VAL A 12 10.58 -18.59 -43.22
C VAL A 12 11.18 -17.69 -42.16
N LYS A 13 11.03 -16.38 -42.31
CA LYS A 13 11.31 -15.38 -41.23
C LYS A 13 10.39 -15.68 -40.06
N SER A 14 10.96 -16.20 -38.98
CA SER A 14 10.26 -16.34 -37.68
C SER A 14 10.08 -14.95 -37.06
N GLY A 15 8.88 -14.40 -37.14
CA GLY A 15 8.45 -13.34 -36.26
C GLY A 15 8.38 -13.85 -34.82
N SER A 16 9.17 -13.29 -33.92
CA SER A 16 9.12 -13.58 -32.50
C SER A 16 7.78 -13.12 -31.93
N ARG A 17 6.82 -14.02 -31.84
CA ARG A 17 5.66 -13.82 -30.96
C ARG A 17 6.13 -14.10 -29.55
N SER A 18 6.21 -13.05 -28.75
CA SER A 18 6.39 -13.14 -27.30
C SER A 18 5.30 -14.07 -26.74
N ARG A 19 5.69 -15.25 -26.30
CA ARG A 19 4.80 -16.16 -25.55
C ARG A 19 4.54 -15.48 -24.20
N THR A 20 3.30 -15.09 -23.95
CA THR A 20 2.90 -14.55 -22.66
C THR A 20 3.17 -15.56 -21.54
N PRO A 21 3.67 -15.13 -20.37
CA PRO A 21 3.94 -16.03 -19.23
C PRO A 21 2.74 -16.86 -18.78
N ILE A 22 1.54 -16.42 -19.12
CA ILE A 22 0.26 -17.11 -18.87
C ILE A 22 0.21 -18.51 -19.49
N ALA A 23 0.72 -18.66 -20.72
CA ALA A 23 0.72 -19.97 -21.39
C ALA A 23 1.63 -20.99 -20.70
N ALA A 24 2.72 -20.54 -20.07
CA ALA A 24 3.62 -21.41 -19.31
C ALA A 24 3.01 -21.81 -17.95
N ALA A 25 2.35 -20.88 -17.26
CA ALA A 25 1.68 -21.16 -15.97
C ALA A 25 0.50 -22.14 -16.14
N VAL A 26 -0.31 -21.96 -17.19
CA VAL A 26 -1.42 -22.88 -17.51
C VAL A 26 -0.90 -24.25 -17.93
N ALA A 27 0.18 -24.33 -18.68
CA ALA A 27 0.81 -25.62 -19.06
C ALA A 27 1.35 -26.37 -17.84
N VAL A 28 1.91 -25.67 -16.84
CA VAL A 28 2.36 -26.29 -15.58
C VAL A 28 1.19 -26.76 -14.73
N MET A 29 0.07 -26.01 -14.68
CA MET A 29 -1.15 -26.45 -13.99
C MET A 29 -1.79 -27.67 -14.64
N VAL A 30 -1.85 -27.73 -15.97
CA VAL A 30 -2.43 -28.85 -16.70
C VAL A 30 -1.53 -30.10 -16.66
N ALA A 31 -0.21 -29.94 -16.69
CA ALA A 31 0.75 -31.05 -16.54
C ALA A 31 0.71 -31.63 -15.11
N GLY A 32 0.46 -30.81 -14.06
CA GLY A 32 0.29 -31.29 -12.68
C GLY A 32 -0.96 -32.15 -12.48
N LEU A 33 -1.99 -31.96 -13.27
CA LEU A 33 -3.24 -32.75 -13.23
C LEU A 33 -3.10 -34.15 -13.86
N ALA A 34 -2.10 -34.33 -14.73
CA ALA A 34 -1.91 -35.61 -15.43
C ALA A 34 -1.11 -36.68 -14.63
N PHE A 35 -0.46 -36.29 -13.53
CA PHE A 35 0.38 -37.21 -12.74
C PHE A 35 -0.31 -37.80 -11.49
N SER A 36 -1.58 -37.49 -11.23
CA SER A 36 -2.28 -37.88 -9.98
C SER A 36 -3.06 -39.20 -10.01
N ALA A 37 -2.79 -40.09 -10.98
CA ALA A 37 -3.54 -41.37 -11.16
C ALA A 37 -2.87 -42.59 -10.56
N GLN A 38 -2.02 -42.50 -9.54
CA GLN A 38 -1.56 -43.65 -8.77
C GLN A 38 -1.64 -43.39 -7.28
N ALA A 39 -2.81 -43.63 -6.72
CA ALA A 39 -2.99 -43.72 -5.26
C ALA A 39 -2.53 -45.12 -4.81
N GLN A 40 -1.42 -45.18 -4.10
CA GLN A 40 -0.97 -46.38 -3.42
C GLN A 40 -1.65 -46.43 -2.03
N GLU A 41 -2.47 -47.44 -1.78
CA GLU A 41 -3.00 -47.77 -0.46
C GLU A 41 -1.83 -48.03 0.51
N ALA A 42 -1.65 -47.21 1.50
CA ALA A 42 -0.76 -47.47 2.64
C ALA A 42 -1.57 -47.98 3.82
N ALA A 43 -1.13 -49.09 4.36
CA ALA A 43 -1.68 -49.77 5.53
C ALA A 43 -1.71 -48.84 6.75
N ALA A 44 -2.75 -49.04 7.55
CA ALA A 44 -2.91 -48.38 8.84
C ALA A 44 -1.90 -48.93 9.84
N ASP A 45 -0.94 -48.10 10.24
CA ASP A 45 -0.11 -48.33 11.41
C ASP A 45 -0.23 -47.19 12.41
N ASP A 46 -0.15 -47.54 13.70
CA ASP A 46 -0.32 -46.72 14.89
C ASP A 46 0.14 -45.28 14.79
N VAL A 47 -0.81 -44.36 14.87
CA VAL A 47 -0.54 -42.94 14.83
C VAL A 47 -0.03 -42.46 16.17
N ALA A 48 1.26 -42.48 16.37
CA ALA A 48 1.90 -41.54 17.29
C ALA A 48 1.52 -40.11 16.87
N THR A 49 0.88 -39.37 17.76
CA THR A 49 0.45 -37.97 17.56
C THR A 49 1.73 -37.11 17.45
N VAL A 50 2.33 -37.07 16.28
CA VAL A 50 3.40 -36.15 15.93
C VAL A 50 2.76 -34.76 15.81
N THR A 51 3.05 -33.88 16.75
CA THR A 51 2.67 -32.47 16.64
C THR A 51 3.46 -31.88 15.46
N VAL A 52 2.86 -31.88 14.27
CA VAL A 52 3.46 -31.31 13.06
C VAL A 52 3.48 -29.79 13.20
N THR A 53 4.62 -29.25 13.58
CA THR A 53 4.90 -27.82 13.53
C THR A 53 5.63 -27.51 12.24
N GLY A 54 5.10 -26.64 11.37
CA GLY A 54 5.77 -26.33 10.12
C GLY A 54 4.85 -25.67 9.10
N VAL A 55 5.40 -25.41 7.91
CA VAL A 55 4.66 -24.88 6.75
C VAL A 55 3.44 -25.73 6.44
N ARG A 56 3.60 -27.04 6.42
CA ARG A 56 2.52 -27.99 6.10
C ARG A 56 1.37 -27.96 7.13
N ALA A 57 1.69 -27.83 8.43
CA ALA A 57 0.68 -27.71 9.47
C ALA A 57 -0.08 -26.39 9.38
N SER A 58 0.64 -25.30 9.09
CA SER A 58 0.05 -23.98 8.85
C SER A 58 -0.94 -24.00 7.68
N LEU A 59 -0.53 -24.58 6.56
CA LEU A 59 -1.38 -24.72 5.37
C LEU A 59 -2.62 -25.57 5.63
N GLU A 60 -2.48 -26.68 6.38
CA GLU A 60 -3.61 -27.53 6.80
C GLU A 60 -4.61 -26.75 7.67
N LYS A 61 -4.10 -25.98 8.65
CA LYS A 61 -4.92 -25.13 9.52
C LYS A 61 -5.66 -24.06 8.72
N SER A 62 -4.98 -23.39 7.79
CA SER A 62 -5.56 -22.39 6.90
C SER A 62 -6.66 -22.99 6.01
N LEU A 63 -6.41 -24.14 5.37
CA LEU A 63 -7.40 -24.87 4.57
C LEU A 63 -8.61 -25.29 5.40
N LYS A 64 -8.39 -25.82 6.61
CA LYS A 64 -9.49 -26.23 7.50
C LYS A 64 -10.35 -25.03 7.90
N GLN A 65 -9.73 -23.90 8.22
CA GLN A 65 -10.45 -22.68 8.57
C GLN A 65 -11.22 -22.12 7.36
N LYS A 66 -10.62 -22.11 6.17
CA LYS A 66 -11.28 -21.74 4.92
C LYS A 66 -12.47 -22.64 4.62
N ARG A 67 -12.29 -23.97 4.71
CA ARG A 67 -13.34 -24.96 4.45
C ARG A 67 -14.56 -24.83 5.37
N ASN A 68 -14.32 -24.50 6.64
CA ASN A 68 -15.38 -24.42 7.66
C ASN A 68 -16.11 -23.08 7.64
N ALA A 69 -15.62 -22.06 6.94
CA ALA A 69 -16.29 -20.77 6.83
C ALA A 69 -17.54 -20.87 5.95
N ASP A 70 -18.63 -20.19 6.32
CA ASP A 70 -19.85 -20.08 5.48
C ASP A 70 -19.69 -19.02 4.38
N SER A 71 -18.82 -18.04 4.58
CA SER A 71 -18.50 -16.99 3.63
C SER A 71 -17.21 -17.29 2.86
N VAL A 72 -16.93 -16.56 1.79
CA VAL A 72 -15.70 -16.70 1.02
C VAL A 72 -14.56 -16.00 1.75
N VAL A 73 -13.57 -16.79 2.22
CA VAL A 73 -12.43 -16.29 2.98
C VAL A 73 -11.12 -16.89 2.49
N GLU A 74 -10.01 -16.16 2.72
CA GLU A 74 -8.65 -16.67 2.65
C GLU A 74 -7.98 -16.48 4.02
N VAL A 75 -7.11 -17.41 4.40
CA VAL A 75 -6.50 -17.41 5.74
C VAL A 75 -5.00 -17.65 5.64
N VAL A 76 -4.23 -16.83 6.39
CA VAL A 76 -2.80 -17.05 6.63
C VAL A 76 -2.60 -17.12 8.14
N THR A 77 -1.86 -18.11 8.62
CA THR A 77 -1.57 -18.24 10.05
C THR A 77 -0.20 -17.72 10.42
N ALA A 78 0.03 -17.43 11.70
CA ALA A 78 1.29 -16.92 12.22
C ALA A 78 2.51 -17.79 11.88
N GLU A 79 2.33 -19.12 11.84
CA GLU A 79 3.42 -20.03 11.49
C GLU A 79 3.88 -19.87 10.04
N ASP A 80 2.98 -19.45 9.15
CA ASP A 80 3.31 -19.14 7.76
C ASP A 80 3.95 -17.75 7.64
N ILE A 81 3.36 -16.75 8.31
CA ILE A 81 3.87 -15.38 8.40
C ILE A 81 5.29 -15.38 8.97
N GLY A 82 5.53 -16.08 10.07
CA GLY A 82 6.83 -16.12 10.74
C GLY A 82 7.95 -16.86 9.99
N LYS A 83 7.66 -17.57 8.89
CA LYS A 83 8.64 -18.36 8.11
C LYS A 83 8.94 -17.77 6.74
N MET A 84 8.42 -16.59 6.44
CA MET A 84 8.75 -15.80 5.26
C MET A 84 9.38 -14.48 5.69
N PRO A 85 10.14 -13.82 4.83
CA PRO A 85 10.75 -12.53 5.11
C PRO A 85 9.70 -11.39 5.10
N ASP A 86 8.61 -11.58 5.85
CA ASP A 86 7.50 -10.63 5.89
C ASP A 86 7.83 -9.49 6.86
N ARG A 87 8.12 -8.32 6.34
CA ARG A 87 8.44 -7.12 7.15
C ARG A 87 7.23 -6.61 7.94
N ASN A 88 6.05 -6.83 7.38
CA ASN A 88 4.76 -6.45 7.97
C ASN A 88 3.65 -7.38 7.47
N VAL A 89 2.44 -7.14 7.96
CA VAL A 89 1.27 -7.95 7.61
C VAL A 89 0.93 -7.90 6.10
N ALA A 90 1.17 -6.77 5.42
CA ALA A 90 0.90 -6.67 3.97
C ALA A 90 1.80 -7.61 3.15
N ASP A 91 3.08 -7.72 3.49
CA ASP A 91 3.99 -8.66 2.84
C ASP A 91 3.49 -10.12 3.02
N ALA A 92 2.98 -10.45 4.21
CA ALA A 92 2.47 -11.79 4.54
C ALA A 92 1.26 -12.19 3.68
N ILE A 93 0.32 -11.29 3.46
CA ILE A 93 -0.93 -11.60 2.74
C ILE A 93 -0.84 -11.38 1.23
N GLN A 94 0.23 -10.77 0.72
CA GLN A 94 0.44 -10.54 -0.72
C GLN A 94 0.33 -11.83 -1.54
N ARG A 95 0.63 -12.97 -0.93
CA ARG A 95 0.58 -14.29 -1.56
C ARG A 95 -0.81 -14.91 -1.66
N LEU A 96 -1.85 -14.26 -1.13
CA LEU A 96 -3.22 -14.74 -1.20
C LEU A 96 -3.90 -14.35 -2.53
N PRO A 97 -4.81 -15.19 -3.06
CA PRO A 97 -5.56 -14.85 -4.26
C PRO A 97 -6.32 -13.53 -4.10
N GLY A 98 -6.26 -12.67 -5.11
CA GLY A 98 -6.97 -11.40 -5.13
C GLY A 98 -6.34 -10.28 -4.30
N VAL A 99 -5.25 -10.53 -3.60
CA VAL A 99 -4.55 -9.54 -2.79
C VAL A 99 -3.46 -8.85 -3.59
N ASN A 100 -3.44 -7.52 -3.58
CA ASN A 100 -2.39 -6.68 -4.15
C ASN A 100 -1.85 -5.73 -3.10
N THR A 101 -0.56 -5.42 -3.16
CA THR A 101 0.10 -4.51 -2.24
C THR A 101 0.66 -3.30 -2.97
N GLN A 102 0.80 -2.21 -2.26
CA GLN A 102 1.44 -0.98 -2.74
C GLN A 102 2.44 -0.50 -1.69
N SER A 103 3.55 0.02 -2.14
CA SER A 103 4.49 0.70 -1.26
C SER A 103 3.92 2.03 -0.76
N SER A 104 4.43 2.53 0.37
CA SER A 104 3.94 3.73 1.03
C SER A 104 3.92 4.96 0.13
N ALA A 105 3.00 5.88 0.43
CA ALA A 105 2.86 7.20 -0.17
C ALA A 105 2.56 7.24 -1.68
N GLY A 106 1.47 6.59 -2.08
CA GLY A 106 0.76 6.98 -3.31
C GLY A 106 1.54 6.90 -4.61
N GLY A 107 2.38 5.89 -4.76
CA GLY A 107 2.93 5.53 -6.08
C GLY A 107 4.34 6.00 -6.37
N GLU A 108 4.81 7.14 -5.90
CA GLU A 108 6.15 7.62 -6.25
C GLU A 108 7.22 7.39 -5.18
N GLY A 109 6.91 7.13 -3.95
CA GLY A 109 7.91 7.29 -2.93
C GLY A 109 8.09 6.19 -1.93
N GLY A 110 7.38 5.11 -2.01
CA GLY A 110 7.60 4.01 -1.09
C GLY A 110 8.99 3.41 -1.25
N PHE A 111 9.77 3.37 -0.17
CA PHE A 111 11.10 2.76 -0.18
C PHE A 111 11.03 1.22 -0.15
N GLY A 112 10.19 0.61 -1.02
CA GLY A 112 10.14 -0.83 -1.21
C GLY A 112 9.43 -1.63 -0.12
N GLU A 113 8.89 -1.02 0.92
CA GLU A 113 8.04 -1.68 1.92
C GLU A 113 6.57 -1.57 1.52
N ASN A 114 5.84 -2.69 1.53
CA ASN A 114 4.41 -2.66 1.28
C ASN A 114 3.68 -2.02 2.46
N ASP A 115 2.91 -0.98 2.17
CA ASP A 115 2.20 -0.19 3.17
C ASP A 115 0.69 -0.30 3.04
N ARG A 116 0.18 -0.43 1.84
CA ARG A 116 -1.24 -0.50 1.55
C ARG A 116 -1.60 -1.83 0.89
N VAL A 117 -2.81 -2.30 1.17
CA VAL A 117 -3.34 -3.53 0.58
C VAL A 117 -4.63 -3.22 -0.13
N SER A 118 -4.83 -3.84 -1.29
CA SER A 118 -6.08 -3.80 -2.02
C SER A 118 -6.55 -5.21 -2.38
N LEU A 119 -7.85 -5.36 -2.60
CA LEU A 119 -8.47 -6.63 -2.95
C LEU A 119 -9.07 -6.55 -4.34
N ARG A 120 -8.91 -7.62 -5.14
CA ARG A 120 -9.56 -7.77 -6.45
C ARG A 120 -9.31 -6.62 -7.41
N GLY A 121 -8.09 -6.04 -7.38
CA GLY A 121 -7.72 -4.92 -8.24
C GLY A 121 -8.49 -3.63 -7.99
N THR A 122 -8.95 -3.37 -6.77
CA THR A 122 -9.59 -2.09 -6.40
C THR A 122 -8.60 -1.19 -5.67
N SER A 123 -8.99 0.07 -5.41
CA SER A 123 -8.21 0.97 -4.55
C SER A 123 -8.11 0.43 -3.12
N PRO A 124 -6.97 0.61 -2.43
CA PRO A 124 -6.81 0.24 -1.02
C PRO A 124 -7.88 0.79 -0.08
N SER A 125 -8.47 1.94 -0.38
CA SER A 125 -9.55 2.55 0.42
C SER A 125 -10.92 1.86 0.22
N LEU A 126 -11.05 0.91 -0.71
CA LEU A 126 -12.27 0.14 -0.92
C LEU A 126 -12.29 -1.20 -0.17
N GLN A 127 -11.22 -1.54 0.52
CA GLN A 127 -11.16 -2.62 1.50
C GLN A 127 -11.10 -2.06 2.92
N GLN A 128 -11.50 -2.84 3.90
CA GLN A 128 -11.40 -2.47 5.31
C GLN A 128 -10.34 -3.33 6.02
N THR A 129 -9.46 -2.67 6.78
CA THR A 129 -8.53 -3.36 7.67
C THR A 129 -9.09 -3.35 9.09
N LEU A 130 -9.19 -4.52 9.68
CA LEU A 130 -9.66 -4.74 11.05
C LEU A 130 -8.55 -5.38 11.88
N PHE A 131 -8.56 -5.10 13.17
CA PHE A 131 -7.81 -5.78 14.21
C PHE A 131 -8.80 -6.40 15.20
N ASN A 132 -8.76 -7.71 15.35
CA ASN A 132 -9.70 -8.42 16.22
C ASN A 132 -11.18 -8.01 15.99
N GLY A 133 -11.53 -7.70 14.71
CA GLY A 133 -12.86 -7.27 14.28
C GLY A 133 -13.22 -5.80 14.54
N HIS A 134 -12.27 -4.94 14.93
CA HIS A 134 -12.47 -3.48 15.01
C HIS A 134 -11.52 -2.72 14.08
N ALA A 135 -11.87 -1.49 13.67
CA ALA A 135 -11.01 -0.64 12.87
C ALA A 135 -9.76 -0.20 13.67
N ILE A 136 -8.66 0.02 12.97
CA ILE A 136 -7.45 0.63 13.51
C ILE A 136 -7.19 1.97 12.84
N SER A 137 -6.97 3.01 13.64
CA SER A 137 -6.60 4.33 13.15
C SER A 137 -5.13 4.39 12.79
N THR A 138 -4.82 4.88 11.60
CA THR A 138 -3.45 5.16 11.18
C THR A 138 -3.40 6.53 10.52
N GLY A 139 -2.37 7.33 10.83
CA GLY A 139 -2.10 8.56 10.11
C GLY A 139 -1.38 8.26 8.80
N ASP A 140 -1.63 9.04 7.77
CA ASP A 140 -0.78 9.02 6.58
C ASP A 140 0.50 9.79 6.89
N TRP A 141 1.62 9.21 6.59
CA TRP A 141 2.93 9.85 6.57
C TRP A 141 3.50 9.77 5.16
N PHE A 142 4.21 10.82 4.76
CA PHE A 142 4.60 10.97 3.37
C PHE A 142 6.10 10.91 3.25
N VAL A 143 6.59 9.94 2.51
CA VAL A 143 8.02 9.83 2.16
C VAL A 143 8.41 10.91 1.17
N LEU A 144 7.50 11.25 0.26
CA LEU A 144 7.67 12.28 -0.76
C LEU A 144 6.36 13.04 -0.90
N ASN A 145 6.18 14.07 -0.10
CA ASN A 145 5.01 14.95 -0.23
C ASN A 145 5.27 16.04 -1.29
N GLN A 146 5.67 15.64 -2.49
CA GLN A 146 5.84 16.63 -3.58
C GLN A 146 4.50 17.09 -4.17
N PHE A 147 3.38 16.43 -3.84
CA PHE A 147 2.11 16.57 -4.58
C PHE A 147 0.85 16.60 -3.71
N GLY A 148 0.94 17.07 -2.47
CA GLY A 148 -0.20 17.07 -1.57
C GLY A 148 -0.72 15.64 -1.34
N GLY A 149 -0.26 14.99 -0.29
CA GLY A 149 -0.57 13.59 -0.04
C GLY A 149 -2.06 13.33 0.06
N ASN A 150 -2.52 12.31 -0.63
CA ASN A 150 -3.89 11.84 -0.49
C ASN A 150 -4.06 11.22 0.90
N VAL A 151 -4.87 11.84 1.74
CA VAL A 151 -5.26 11.31 3.04
C VAL A 151 -6.36 10.28 2.81
N GLY A 152 -5.96 9.01 2.71
CA GLY A 152 -6.84 7.89 2.39
C GLY A 152 -7.48 7.26 3.63
N ARG A 153 -8.35 6.25 3.39
CA ARG A 153 -8.99 5.45 4.46
C ARG A 153 -8.29 4.12 4.72
N SER A 154 -7.37 3.73 3.86
CA SER A 154 -6.61 2.49 4.06
C SER A 154 -5.64 2.61 5.23
N SER A 155 -5.55 1.57 6.06
CA SER A 155 -4.58 1.52 7.15
C SER A 155 -3.17 1.37 6.64
N SER A 156 -2.20 1.97 7.34
CA SER A 156 -0.77 1.82 7.07
C SER A 156 -0.25 0.53 7.69
N PHE A 157 0.11 -0.43 6.85
CA PHE A 157 0.71 -1.68 7.30
C PHE A 157 2.18 -1.53 7.71
N SER A 158 2.84 -0.41 7.38
CA SER A 158 4.18 -0.11 7.90
C SER A 158 4.21 0.06 9.42
N LEU A 159 3.07 0.27 10.07
CA LEU A 159 2.93 0.33 11.53
C LEU A 159 2.59 -1.03 12.16
N LEU A 160 2.33 -2.08 11.37
CA LEU A 160 1.78 -3.36 11.78
C LEU A 160 2.79 -4.49 11.52
N PRO A 161 3.74 -4.75 12.45
CA PRO A 161 4.73 -5.79 12.28
C PRO A 161 4.10 -7.19 12.29
N SER A 162 4.70 -8.10 11.54
CA SER A 162 4.20 -9.46 11.35
C SER A 162 4.23 -10.32 12.62
N GLU A 163 5.08 -10.01 13.58
CA GLU A 163 5.29 -10.78 14.82
C GLU A 163 4.10 -10.77 15.78
N LEU A 164 3.22 -9.78 15.66
CA LEU A 164 2.04 -9.62 16.53
C LEU A 164 0.89 -10.58 16.19
N VAL A 165 0.92 -11.18 15.02
CA VAL A 165 -0.25 -11.78 14.39
C VAL A 165 -0.37 -13.26 14.76
N SER A 166 -1.58 -13.72 15.09
CA SER A 166 -1.97 -15.13 15.17
C SER A 166 -2.43 -15.66 13.81
N SER A 167 -3.27 -14.89 13.14
CA SER A 167 -3.73 -15.16 11.78
C SER A 167 -4.24 -13.90 11.10
N VAL A 168 -4.30 -13.93 9.78
CA VAL A 168 -5.00 -12.91 9.00
C VAL A 168 -6.08 -13.59 8.19
N VAL A 169 -7.31 -13.09 8.32
CA VAL A 169 -8.48 -13.56 7.58
C VAL A 169 -8.89 -12.50 6.57
N VAL A 170 -8.76 -12.80 5.30
CA VAL A 170 -9.26 -11.97 4.21
C VAL A 170 -10.68 -12.40 3.89
N LYS A 171 -11.65 -11.60 4.29
CA LYS A 171 -13.09 -11.83 4.08
C LYS A 171 -13.49 -11.19 2.74
N LYS A 172 -13.76 -12.01 1.75
CA LYS A 172 -14.09 -11.57 0.38
C LYS A 172 -15.58 -11.34 0.18
N SER A 173 -16.45 -12.06 0.90
CA SER A 173 -17.88 -11.82 0.94
C SER A 173 -18.32 -11.17 2.24
N ALA A 174 -19.31 -10.29 2.16
CA ALA A 174 -19.85 -9.60 3.31
C ALA A 174 -20.90 -10.43 4.05
N THR A 175 -20.98 -10.25 5.37
CA THR A 175 -22.02 -10.75 6.25
C THR A 175 -22.62 -9.58 7.03
N ALA A 176 -23.85 -9.70 7.54
CA ALA A 176 -24.52 -8.59 8.23
C ALA A 176 -23.84 -8.20 9.56
N ASP A 177 -23.15 -9.14 10.23
CA ASP A 177 -22.39 -8.93 11.46
C ASP A 177 -21.01 -8.27 11.19
N LEU A 178 -20.52 -8.27 9.94
CA LEU A 178 -19.28 -7.60 9.58
C LEU A 178 -19.46 -6.08 9.62
N VAL A 179 -18.49 -5.39 10.19
CA VAL A 179 -18.46 -3.91 10.19
C VAL A 179 -18.41 -3.39 8.75
N GLU A 180 -19.23 -2.41 8.44
CA GLU A 180 -19.27 -1.79 7.11
C GLU A 180 -18.03 -0.94 6.81
N GLY A 181 -17.66 -0.82 5.53
CA GLY A 181 -16.51 0.00 5.07
C GLY A 181 -15.67 -0.67 3.99
N GLY A 182 -15.91 -1.94 3.70
CA GLY A 182 -15.20 -2.70 2.67
C GLY A 182 -16.10 -3.07 1.50
N VAL A 183 -15.97 -2.40 0.34
CA VAL A 183 -16.67 -2.77 -0.89
C VAL A 183 -16.07 -4.02 -1.51
N SER A 184 -14.75 -4.15 -1.51
CA SER A 184 -14.04 -5.30 -2.08
C SER A 184 -13.77 -6.42 -1.06
N GLY A 185 -14.06 -6.19 0.23
CA GLY A 185 -13.86 -7.12 1.33
C GLY A 185 -13.20 -6.48 2.54
N ALA A 186 -12.83 -7.32 3.51
CA ALA A 186 -12.14 -6.89 4.72
C ALA A 186 -10.94 -7.80 5.04
N ILE A 187 -9.91 -7.21 5.62
CA ILE A 187 -8.72 -7.89 6.12
C ILE A 187 -8.77 -7.81 7.64
N ASP A 188 -8.95 -8.93 8.30
CA ASP A 188 -9.04 -9.01 9.77
C ASP A 188 -7.75 -9.63 10.32
N VAL A 189 -6.95 -8.80 10.98
CA VAL A 189 -5.71 -9.20 11.64
C VAL A 189 -6.05 -9.65 13.05
N ILE A 190 -5.82 -10.91 13.34
CA ILE A 190 -6.16 -11.54 14.62
C ILE A 190 -4.88 -11.71 15.44
N THR A 191 -4.86 -11.18 16.64
CA THR A 191 -3.74 -11.31 17.58
C THR A 191 -3.81 -12.62 18.36
N ARG A 192 -2.71 -13.00 19.01
CA ARG A 192 -2.65 -14.18 19.87
C ARG A 192 -3.38 -13.88 21.18
N ARG A 193 -4.05 -14.89 21.74
CA ARG A 193 -4.74 -14.79 23.05
C ARG A 193 -4.05 -15.61 24.12
N PRO A 194 -3.94 -15.08 25.36
CA PRO A 194 -3.16 -15.73 26.43
C PRO A 194 -3.61 -17.14 26.78
N LEU A 195 -4.91 -17.38 26.88
CA LEU A 195 -5.44 -18.67 27.29
C LEU A 195 -5.43 -19.75 26.19
N GLU A 196 -5.13 -19.37 24.93
CA GLU A 196 -5.00 -20.31 23.81
C GLU A 196 -3.63 -21.00 23.75
N PHE A 197 -2.62 -20.51 24.49
CA PHE A 197 -1.31 -21.15 24.55
C PHE A 197 -1.40 -22.50 25.27
N LYS A 198 -0.64 -23.49 24.78
CA LYS A 198 -0.63 -24.84 25.38
C LYS A 198 0.03 -24.82 26.76
N ASN A 199 1.19 -24.22 26.88
CA ASN A 199 2.01 -24.21 28.09
C ASN A 199 1.57 -23.10 29.05
N LYS A 200 1.77 -23.32 30.36
CA LYS A 200 1.57 -22.32 31.42
C LYS A 200 2.42 -21.08 31.22
N LEU A 201 3.66 -21.29 30.82
CA LEU A 201 4.61 -20.24 30.48
C LEU A 201 5.13 -20.50 29.04
N THR A 202 5.10 -19.51 28.20
CA THR A 202 5.72 -19.53 26.88
C THR A 202 6.52 -18.24 26.72
N ALA A 203 7.77 -18.36 26.32
CA ALA A 203 8.59 -17.22 25.93
C ALA A 203 9.13 -17.44 24.52
N GLU A 204 8.99 -16.45 23.66
CA GLU A 204 9.49 -16.46 22.28
C GLU A 204 10.28 -15.19 22.04
N GLY A 205 11.37 -15.29 21.27
CA GLY A 205 12.14 -14.10 20.90
C GLY A 205 12.94 -14.30 19.62
N SER A 206 13.30 -13.19 18.99
CA SER A 206 14.14 -13.19 17.80
C SER A 206 15.14 -12.05 17.83
N ILE A 207 16.32 -12.32 17.28
CA ILE A 207 17.33 -11.33 16.93
C ILE A 207 17.70 -11.52 15.47
N GLN A 208 17.72 -10.44 14.70
CA GLN A 208 18.03 -10.47 13.28
C GLN A 208 18.95 -9.30 12.90
N ALA A 209 19.81 -9.53 11.91
CA ALA A 209 20.56 -8.50 11.19
C ALA A 209 19.90 -8.29 9.82
N ASN A 210 19.56 -7.06 9.50
CA ASN A 210 19.00 -6.61 8.21
C ASN A 210 20.12 -5.94 7.43
N TYR A 211 20.41 -6.42 6.21
CA TYR A 211 21.39 -5.84 5.28
C TYR A 211 20.72 -5.48 3.96
N ASN A 212 20.87 -4.22 3.52
CA ASN A 212 20.46 -3.80 2.18
C ASN A 212 21.70 -3.58 1.30
N ASP A 213 21.75 -4.22 0.12
CA ASP A 213 22.94 -4.23 -0.75
C ASP A 213 23.21 -2.89 -1.45
N LEU A 214 22.19 -2.04 -1.61
CA LEU A 214 22.33 -0.73 -2.22
C LEU A 214 22.81 0.33 -1.21
N SER A 215 22.26 0.31 0.01
CA SER A 215 22.73 1.18 1.09
C SER A 215 24.04 0.70 1.72
N GLU A 216 24.39 -0.59 1.56
CA GLU A 216 25.55 -1.25 2.16
C GLU A 216 25.56 -1.15 3.70
N LYS A 217 24.36 -1.12 4.30
CA LYS A 217 24.18 -0.97 5.75
C LYS A 217 23.52 -2.20 6.37
N THR A 218 24.04 -2.57 7.55
CA THR A 218 23.46 -3.61 8.40
C THR A 218 22.82 -2.97 9.63
N GLN A 219 21.59 -3.36 9.95
CA GLN A 219 20.83 -2.85 11.09
C GLN A 219 20.23 -3.99 11.92
N PRO A 220 20.17 -3.88 13.24
CA PRO A 220 19.62 -4.91 14.11
C PRO A 220 18.09 -4.84 14.20
N GLN A 221 17.48 -6.01 14.44
CA GLN A 221 16.06 -6.14 14.74
C GLN A 221 15.86 -7.12 15.89
N PHE A 222 14.93 -6.83 16.78
CA PHE A 222 14.61 -7.61 17.96
C PHE A 222 13.10 -7.76 18.12
N SER A 223 12.65 -8.93 18.53
CA SER A 223 11.29 -9.11 19.03
C SER A 223 11.27 -10.10 20.19
N GLY A 224 10.28 -9.96 21.07
CA GLY A 224 10.08 -10.87 22.18
C GLY A 224 8.65 -10.88 22.67
N MET A 225 8.21 -12.05 23.15
CA MET A 225 6.89 -12.28 23.72
C MET A 225 7.00 -13.21 24.92
N VAL A 226 6.27 -12.87 25.97
CA VAL A 226 6.05 -13.75 27.14
C VAL A 226 4.57 -13.88 27.36
N ASN A 227 4.12 -15.12 27.46
CA ASN A 227 2.76 -15.48 27.83
C ASN A 227 2.76 -16.33 29.09
N TRP A 228 1.94 -15.97 30.05
CA TRP A 228 1.70 -16.72 31.25
C TRP A 228 0.22 -16.95 31.47
N LYS A 229 -0.15 -18.13 31.97
CA LYS A 229 -1.52 -18.43 32.41
C LYS A 229 -1.51 -19.28 33.68
N ASN A 230 -2.55 -19.14 34.49
CA ASN A 230 -2.70 -19.94 35.70
C ASN A 230 -3.06 -21.39 35.39
N ASP A 231 -2.97 -22.28 36.42
CA ASP A 231 -3.22 -23.72 36.28
C ASP A 231 -4.68 -24.04 35.89
N ASP A 232 -5.62 -23.25 36.39
CA ASP A 232 -7.05 -23.42 36.14
C ASP A 232 -7.47 -22.87 34.75
N ASN A 233 -6.55 -22.27 33.97
CA ASN A 233 -6.80 -21.65 32.66
C ASN A 233 -7.90 -20.58 32.72
N THR A 234 -7.97 -19.86 33.85
CA THR A 234 -8.95 -18.78 34.09
C THR A 234 -8.36 -17.37 33.95
N LEU A 235 -7.04 -17.22 34.09
CA LEU A 235 -6.31 -15.96 33.92
C LEU A 235 -5.09 -16.19 33.05
N GLY A 236 -4.98 -15.39 31.99
CA GLY A 236 -3.80 -15.37 31.14
C GLY A 236 -3.34 -13.94 30.87
N ILE A 237 -2.03 -13.75 30.78
CA ILE A 237 -1.40 -12.45 30.51
C ILE A 237 -0.31 -12.67 29.46
N MET A 238 -0.35 -11.88 28.41
CA MET A 238 0.66 -11.84 27.35
C MET A 238 1.21 -10.42 27.23
N VAL A 239 2.53 -10.33 27.05
CA VAL A 239 3.21 -9.08 26.71
C VAL A 239 4.18 -9.36 25.57
N GLN A 240 4.21 -8.47 24.60
CA GLN A 240 5.07 -8.57 23.42
C GLN A 240 5.69 -7.21 23.11
N GLY A 241 6.97 -7.21 22.67
CA GLY A 241 7.69 -6.00 22.25
C GLY A 241 8.55 -6.26 21.04
N PHE A 242 8.85 -5.20 20.29
CA PHE A 242 9.72 -5.26 19.11
C PHE A 242 10.47 -3.93 18.89
N SER A 243 11.64 -4.03 18.27
CA SER A 243 12.42 -2.91 17.74
C SER A 243 13.07 -3.35 16.44
N GLN A 244 12.73 -2.68 15.35
CA GLN A 244 13.18 -3.03 14.01
C GLN A 244 13.83 -1.81 13.36
N LYS A 245 15.12 -1.91 13.04
CA LYS A 245 15.87 -0.86 12.35
C LYS A 245 16.18 -1.30 10.92
N SER A 246 16.14 -0.35 9.99
CA SER A 246 16.57 -0.54 8.61
C SER A 246 17.11 0.75 8.04
N GLU A 247 18.05 0.65 7.10
CA GLU A 247 18.57 1.78 6.34
C GLU A 247 18.46 1.44 4.85
N VAL A 248 17.75 2.27 4.11
CA VAL A 248 17.42 2.03 2.71
C VAL A 248 17.97 3.18 1.87
N ARG A 249 18.57 2.82 0.74
CA ARG A 249 18.91 3.73 -0.34
C ARG A 249 18.00 3.43 -1.53
N ARG A 250 17.60 4.48 -2.24
CA ARG A 250 16.92 4.38 -3.52
C ARG A 250 17.67 5.22 -4.52
N ASP A 251 18.02 4.63 -5.63
CA ASP A 251 18.52 5.35 -6.80
C ASP A 251 17.39 5.48 -7.81
N GLY A 252 17.23 6.65 -8.38
CA GLY A 252 16.14 6.91 -9.30
C GLY A 252 16.45 7.90 -10.39
N GLN A 253 15.62 7.86 -11.41
CA GLN A 253 15.44 8.93 -12.35
C GLN A 253 13.96 9.31 -12.37
N GLU A 254 13.68 10.60 -12.27
CA GLU A 254 12.30 11.11 -12.23
C GLU A 254 12.05 12.05 -13.41
N ILE A 255 10.92 11.92 -14.06
CA ILE A 255 10.42 12.88 -15.04
C ILE A 255 9.17 13.53 -14.44
N LEU A 256 9.35 14.73 -13.87
CA LEU A 256 8.38 15.38 -13.02
C LEU A 256 7.38 16.23 -13.84
N GLY A 257 6.61 15.58 -14.70
CA GLY A 257 5.53 16.18 -15.47
C GLY A 257 5.89 16.49 -16.94
N TYR A 258 4.88 16.85 -17.67
CA TYR A 258 4.93 17.23 -19.07
C TYR A 258 4.09 18.48 -19.28
N THR A 259 4.66 19.50 -19.94
CA THR A 259 4.00 20.78 -20.20
C THR A 259 3.88 21.00 -21.71
N ALA A 260 2.68 21.34 -22.18
CA ALA A 260 2.45 21.67 -23.59
C ALA A 260 3.17 22.97 -23.96
N ILE A 261 3.87 22.97 -25.09
CA ILE A 261 4.55 24.15 -25.63
C ILE A 261 3.50 25.09 -26.21
N ALA A 262 3.35 26.26 -25.61
CA ALA A 262 2.39 27.25 -26.06
C ALA A 262 2.85 27.99 -27.33
N ALA A 263 1.93 28.40 -28.18
CA ALA A 263 2.22 29.03 -29.48
C ALA A 263 2.96 30.38 -29.37
N ASP A 264 2.88 31.07 -28.24
CA ASP A 264 3.59 32.33 -27.98
C ASP A 264 5.08 32.17 -27.65
N LYS A 265 5.54 30.95 -27.37
CA LYS A 265 6.93 30.68 -27.00
C LYS A 265 7.89 30.83 -28.20
N ALA A 266 9.11 31.24 -27.91
CA ALA A 266 10.16 31.41 -28.95
C ALA A 266 10.41 30.09 -29.70
N ALA A 267 10.43 28.95 -29.01
CA ALA A 267 10.59 27.64 -29.62
C ALA A 267 9.46 27.30 -30.59
N ALA A 268 8.20 27.62 -30.27
CA ALA A 268 7.04 27.38 -31.13
C ALA A 268 7.01 28.35 -32.33
N LYS A 269 7.49 29.58 -32.17
CA LYS A 269 7.63 30.55 -33.27
C LYS A 269 8.72 30.13 -34.25
N ALA A 270 9.83 29.59 -33.77
CA ALA A 270 10.93 29.10 -34.61
C ALA A 270 10.58 27.76 -35.28
N HIS A 271 9.79 26.91 -34.59
CA HIS A 271 9.40 25.56 -34.98
C HIS A 271 7.91 25.36 -34.73
N PRO A 272 7.02 25.72 -35.70
CA PRO A 272 5.56 25.65 -35.53
C PRO A 272 5.02 24.26 -35.22
N ASP A 273 5.71 23.20 -35.60
CA ASP A 273 5.41 21.80 -35.29
C ASP A 273 5.56 21.46 -33.82
N LEU A 274 6.17 22.31 -33.01
CA LEU A 274 6.24 22.16 -31.57
C LEU A 274 5.04 22.70 -30.82
N VAL A 275 4.08 23.38 -31.46
CA VAL A 275 2.87 23.89 -30.79
C VAL A 275 2.03 22.75 -30.25
N GLY A 276 1.80 22.75 -28.93
CA GLY A 276 0.99 21.71 -28.25
C GLY A 276 1.77 20.43 -27.96
N VAL A 277 3.02 20.29 -28.43
CA VAL A 277 3.88 19.15 -28.08
C VAL A 277 4.22 19.21 -26.60
N LEU A 278 4.18 18.06 -25.92
CA LEU A 278 4.47 17.91 -24.50
C LEU A 278 5.97 17.82 -24.25
N ALA A 279 6.55 18.85 -23.64
CA ALA A 279 7.95 18.84 -23.19
C ALA A 279 8.03 18.37 -21.74
N PRO A 280 9.04 17.53 -21.34
CA PRO A 280 9.28 17.20 -19.95
C PRO A 280 9.43 18.47 -19.12
N THR A 281 8.75 18.55 -17.97
CA THR A 281 8.92 19.69 -17.06
C THR A 281 10.28 19.62 -16.41
N PHE A 282 10.60 18.50 -15.79
CA PHE A 282 11.93 18.19 -15.24
C PHE A 282 12.35 16.77 -15.58
N ILE A 283 13.63 16.54 -15.74
CA ILE A 283 14.27 15.23 -15.84
C ILE A 283 15.36 15.18 -14.77
N GLY A 284 15.14 14.39 -13.73
CA GLY A 284 15.96 14.36 -12.53
C GLY A 284 16.79 13.10 -12.37
N ALA A 285 17.97 13.23 -11.78
CA ALA A 285 18.75 12.14 -11.21
C ALA A 285 18.58 12.17 -9.71
N SER A 286 17.76 11.26 -9.16
CA SER A 286 17.28 11.32 -7.78
C SER A 286 17.96 10.29 -6.90
N PHE A 287 18.57 10.76 -5.83
CA PHE A 287 19.25 9.97 -4.81
C PHE A 287 18.52 10.11 -3.49
N PHE A 288 18.01 9.00 -2.95
CA PHE A 288 17.27 8.97 -1.68
C PHE A 288 17.97 8.12 -0.64
N GLN A 289 17.90 8.56 0.61
CA GLN A 289 18.32 7.79 1.77
C GLN A 289 17.28 7.90 2.88
N GLN A 290 16.97 6.78 3.51
CA GLN A 290 16.04 6.72 4.64
C GLN A 290 16.59 5.82 5.74
N LYS A 291 16.50 6.30 6.99
CA LYS A 291 16.69 5.49 8.19
C LYS A 291 15.33 5.23 8.81
N LYS A 292 14.99 3.98 9.02
CA LYS A 292 13.73 3.61 9.67
C LYS A 292 14.00 2.94 11.02
N THR A 293 13.23 3.35 12.01
CA THR A 293 13.14 2.67 13.30
C THR A 293 11.68 2.47 13.63
N ARG A 294 11.23 1.21 13.70
CA ARG A 294 9.88 0.84 14.12
C ARG A 294 9.97 0.13 15.46
N GLU A 295 9.26 0.67 16.45
CA GLU A 295 9.28 0.17 17.84
C GLU A 295 7.86 0.13 18.38
N GLY A 296 7.60 -0.85 19.25
CA GLY A 296 6.30 -0.94 19.86
C GLY A 296 6.09 -2.21 20.65
N GLY A 297 4.84 -2.45 20.99
CA GLY A 297 4.45 -3.64 21.74
C GLY A 297 2.93 -3.83 21.81
N ALA A 298 2.56 -4.97 22.34
CA ALA A 298 1.18 -5.34 22.61
C ALA A 298 1.08 -6.03 23.96
N PHE A 299 -0.09 -5.94 24.56
CA PHE A 299 -0.44 -6.75 25.72
C PHE A 299 -1.85 -7.29 25.56
N ASP A 300 -2.12 -8.40 26.25
CA ASP A 300 -3.44 -9.02 26.31
C ASP A 300 -3.62 -9.66 27.68
N VAL A 301 -4.73 -9.36 28.34
CA VAL A 301 -5.14 -9.94 29.63
C VAL A 301 -6.52 -10.56 29.47
N GLU A 302 -6.57 -11.88 29.50
CA GLU A 302 -7.81 -12.64 29.39
C GLU A 302 -8.18 -13.24 30.76
N PHE A 303 -9.40 -12.98 31.23
CA PHE A 303 -9.90 -13.44 32.51
C PHE A 303 -11.26 -14.12 32.38
N LYS A 304 -11.35 -15.35 32.86
CA LYS A 304 -12.57 -16.18 32.94
C LYS A 304 -12.99 -16.41 34.40
N PRO A 305 -13.70 -15.46 35.01
CA PRO A 305 -14.14 -15.61 36.42
C PRO A 305 -15.01 -16.81 36.64
N ASN A 306 -15.70 -17.26 35.60
CA ASN A 306 -16.51 -18.50 35.62
C ASN A 306 -16.61 -19.02 34.16
N LYS A 307 -17.27 -20.17 33.97
CA LYS A 307 -17.48 -20.83 32.67
C LYS A 307 -18.32 -20.02 31.67
N ASP A 308 -19.09 -19.05 32.14
CA ASP A 308 -20.07 -18.32 31.34
C ASP A 308 -19.60 -16.90 30.98
N LEU A 309 -18.57 -16.38 31.65
CA LEU A 309 -18.03 -15.02 31.40
C LEU A 309 -16.56 -15.07 31.06
N THR A 310 -16.20 -14.45 29.94
CA THR A 310 -14.82 -14.14 29.55
C THR A 310 -14.70 -12.64 29.42
N LEU A 311 -13.68 -12.07 30.02
CA LEU A 311 -13.27 -10.67 29.90
C LEU A 311 -11.91 -10.63 29.25
N ASP A 312 -11.68 -9.68 28.38
CA ASP A 312 -10.45 -9.52 27.64
C ASP A 312 -10.10 -8.03 27.53
N LEU A 313 -8.91 -7.65 27.94
CA LEU A 313 -8.36 -6.31 27.80
C LEU A 313 -7.07 -6.41 27.02
N ASN A 314 -7.07 -5.85 25.83
CA ASN A 314 -5.90 -5.86 24.98
C ASN A 314 -5.54 -4.47 24.44
N GLY A 315 -4.27 -4.28 24.15
CA GLY A 315 -3.76 -3.02 23.63
C GLY A 315 -2.51 -3.21 22.79
N PHE A 316 -2.31 -2.27 21.92
CA PHE A 316 -1.20 -2.23 20.98
C PHE A 316 -0.69 -0.81 20.81
N TYR A 317 0.61 -0.65 20.68
CA TYR A 317 1.28 0.59 20.29
C TYR A 317 2.39 0.30 19.30
N SER A 318 2.48 1.09 18.25
CA SER A 318 3.59 1.08 17.29
C SER A 318 3.94 2.48 16.86
N GLN A 319 5.24 2.78 16.83
CA GLN A 319 5.80 4.03 16.31
C GLN A 319 6.79 3.69 15.20
N LEU A 320 6.73 4.45 14.12
CA LEU A 320 7.69 4.46 13.01
C LEU A 320 8.34 5.83 12.94
N LYS A 321 9.66 5.90 13.10
CA LYS A 321 10.49 7.05 12.78
C LYS A 321 11.22 6.77 11.47
N ALA A 322 11.12 7.69 10.51
CA ALA A 322 11.62 7.48 9.16
C ALA A 322 12.27 8.74 8.56
N PRO A 323 13.25 9.37 9.27
CA PRO A 323 13.96 10.50 8.69
C PRO A 323 14.58 10.12 7.35
N HIS A 324 14.48 11.04 6.38
CA HIS A 324 14.95 10.78 5.04
C HIS A 324 15.39 12.04 4.31
N SER A 325 16.25 11.84 3.32
CA SER A 325 16.71 12.90 2.44
C SER A 325 16.64 12.48 0.99
N ASN A 326 16.48 13.45 0.09
CA ASN A 326 16.70 13.24 -1.32
C ASN A 326 17.43 14.45 -1.92
N THR A 327 18.33 14.16 -2.88
CA THR A 327 18.90 15.14 -3.78
C THR A 327 18.48 14.77 -5.20
N ASN A 328 18.03 15.76 -5.98
CA ASN A 328 17.58 15.53 -7.34
C ASN A 328 18.16 16.59 -8.26
N HIS A 329 19.02 16.20 -9.18
CA HIS A 329 19.60 17.08 -10.21
C HIS A 329 18.63 17.15 -11.39
N LEU A 330 17.93 18.28 -11.52
CA LEU A 330 16.81 18.49 -12.42
C LEU A 330 17.22 19.28 -13.66
N ALA A 331 17.24 18.65 -14.82
CA ALA A 331 17.20 19.33 -16.11
C ALA A 331 15.77 19.77 -16.41
N ALA A 332 15.55 21.00 -16.89
CA ALA A 332 14.22 21.58 -17.10
C ALA A 332 13.97 21.94 -18.58
N PRO A 333 13.58 20.96 -19.43
CA PRO A 333 13.28 21.23 -20.84
C PRO A 333 12.19 22.27 -21.04
N SER A 334 11.03 22.10 -20.38
CA SER A 334 9.93 23.05 -20.51
C SER A 334 10.24 24.40 -19.86
N GLY A 335 10.99 24.39 -18.75
CA GLY A 335 11.50 25.60 -18.11
C GLY A 335 12.43 26.41 -19.05
N SER A 336 13.32 25.73 -19.76
CA SER A 336 14.20 26.36 -20.78
C SER A 336 13.41 26.97 -21.92
N ILE A 337 12.40 26.28 -22.44
CA ILE A 337 11.47 26.82 -23.46
C ILE A 337 10.72 28.05 -22.92
N ASN A 338 10.24 28.01 -21.69
CA ASN A 338 9.54 29.13 -21.04
C ASN A 338 10.47 30.32 -20.82
N ALA A 339 11.75 30.08 -20.57
CA ALA A 339 12.79 31.11 -20.48
C ALA A 339 13.25 31.66 -21.87
N GLY A 340 12.57 31.26 -22.95
CA GLY A 340 12.82 31.78 -24.30
C GLY A 340 13.86 31.02 -25.10
N MET A 341 14.32 29.84 -24.61
CA MET A 341 15.27 29.02 -25.36
C MET A 341 14.60 28.32 -26.54
N VAL A 342 15.30 28.22 -27.64
CA VAL A 342 14.95 27.45 -28.84
C VAL A 342 15.88 26.24 -28.89
N PRO A 343 15.34 25.01 -29.01
CA PRO A 343 16.20 23.83 -29.14
C PRO A 343 17.01 23.87 -30.42
N THR A 344 18.31 23.56 -30.33
CA THR A 344 19.23 23.53 -31.51
C THR A 344 19.03 22.25 -32.33
N SER A 345 18.50 21.20 -31.74
CA SER A 345 18.00 19.99 -32.39
C SER A 345 16.93 19.33 -31.49
N TYR A 346 16.01 18.63 -32.09
CA TYR A 346 14.94 17.96 -31.34
C TYR A 346 14.32 16.79 -32.08
N THR A 347 13.60 15.94 -31.32
CA THR A 347 12.80 14.82 -31.83
C THR A 347 11.46 14.76 -31.10
N VAL A 348 10.38 14.67 -31.87
CA VAL A 348 9.01 14.48 -31.34
C VAL A 348 8.52 13.06 -31.66
N ARG A 349 7.90 12.41 -30.71
CA ARG A 349 7.26 11.11 -30.86
C ARG A 349 6.02 11.05 -29.98
N ASN A 350 4.90 10.56 -30.49
CA ASN A 350 3.63 10.47 -29.76
C ASN A 350 3.27 11.76 -29.00
N ASN A 351 3.33 12.91 -29.71
CA ASN A 351 3.10 14.24 -29.17
C ASN A 351 4.00 14.61 -27.97
N THR A 352 5.17 14.00 -27.86
CA THR A 352 6.13 14.23 -26.79
C THR A 352 7.49 14.62 -27.37
N LEU A 353 8.09 15.69 -26.84
CA LEU A 353 9.44 16.09 -27.13
C LEU A 353 10.41 15.11 -26.44
N VAL A 354 10.70 14.01 -27.16
CA VAL A 354 11.48 12.90 -26.59
C VAL A 354 12.97 13.16 -26.56
N ALA A 355 13.49 14.10 -27.35
CA ALA A 355 14.88 14.52 -27.29
C ALA A 355 15.00 15.99 -27.69
N ALA A 356 15.91 16.71 -27.03
CA ALA A 356 16.27 18.08 -27.43
C ALA A 356 17.64 18.48 -26.87
N ASN A 357 18.28 19.42 -27.58
CA ASN A 357 19.52 20.05 -27.17
C ASN A 357 19.30 21.55 -26.95
N PHE A 358 19.71 22.06 -25.79
CA PHE A 358 19.64 23.48 -25.43
C PHE A 358 21.00 24.03 -25.03
N THR A 359 21.29 25.27 -25.42
CA THR A 359 22.53 25.95 -25.05
C THR A 359 22.55 26.41 -23.58
N LYS A 360 21.38 26.50 -22.95
CA LYS A 360 21.22 26.80 -21.52
C LYS A 360 20.16 25.88 -20.89
N ASN A 361 20.33 25.58 -19.62
CA ASN A 361 19.40 24.81 -18.80
C ASN A 361 18.80 25.73 -17.73
N ALA A 362 17.46 25.77 -17.66
CA ALA A 362 16.73 26.49 -16.61
C ALA A 362 16.35 25.53 -15.44
N GLY A 363 17.11 24.49 -15.24
CA GLY A 363 16.89 23.50 -14.17
C GLY A 363 17.39 23.96 -12.80
N GLU A 364 17.35 23.04 -11.88
CA GLU A 364 17.74 23.27 -10.48
C GLU A 364 18.24 21.98 -9.84
N VAL A 365 18.80 22.07 -8.63
CA VAL A 365 19.12 20.92 -7.83
C VAL A 365 18.34 21.00 -6.52
N ASP A 366 17.42 20.08 -6.34
CA ASP A 366 16.65 19.95 -5.10
C ASP A 366 17.44 19.17 -4.07
N ASN A 367 17.57 19.74 -2.89
CA ASN A 367 18.09 19.06 -1.72
C ASN A 367 17.02 19.13 -0.62
N ILE A 368 16.47 18.00 -0.31
CA ILE A 368 15.36 17.89 0.63
C ILE A 368 15.80 17.01 1.80
N TYR A 369 15.55 17.48 3.00
CA TYR A 369 15.74 16.71 4.22
C TYR A 369 14.53 16.80 5.12
N ARG A 370 14.04 15.64 5.56
CA ARG A 370 12.92 15.47 6.47
C ARG A 370 13.41 14.77 7.74
N PRO A 371 13.82 15.54 8.75
CA PRO A 371 14.44 15.01 9.98
C PRO A 371 13.44 14.30 10.88
N ASP A 372 12.18 14.72 10.89
CA ASP A 372 11.13 14.20 11.77
C ASP A 372 9.91 13.74 10.95
N ALA A 373 10.12 12.68 10.16
CA ALA A 373 9.06 12.02 9.39
C ALA A 373 8.71 10.67 10.02
N GLY A 374 7.41 10.33 10.04
CA GLY A 374 6.96 9.04 10.54
C GLY A 374 5.50 8.99 10.94
N GLY A 375 5.17 8.06 11.81
CA GLY A 375 3.81 7.88 12.31
C GLY A 375 3.76 7.00 13.54
N GLU A 376 2.62 7.04 14.20
CA GLU A 376 2.31 6.18 15.33
C GLU A 376 0.86 5.71 15.27
N THR A 377 0.61 4.57 15.89
CA THR A 377 -0.74 4.04 16.10
C THR A 377 -0.84 3.34 17.44
N TYR A 378 -1.96 3.47 18.09
CA TYR A 378 -2.31 2.64 19.24
C TYR A 378 -3.80 2.37 19.31
N TYR A 379 -4.14 1.27 19.97
CA TYR A 379 -5.50 1.03 20.43
C TYR A 379 -5.50 0.45 21.85
N LEU A 380 -6.62 0.65 22.52
CA LEU A 380 -7.00 -0.04 23.74
C LEU A 380 -8.42 -0.56 23.55
N ASP A 381 -8.60 -1.87 23.75
CA ASP A 381 -9.87 -2.57 23.49
C ASP A 381 -10.23 -3.45 24.67
N PHE A 382 -11.46 -3.31 25.15
CA PHE A 382 -12.06 -4.15 26.15
C PHE A 382 -13.18 -4.97 25.52
N ASN A 383 -13.10 -6.30 25.66
CA ASN A 383 -14.07 -7.24 25.15
C ASN A 383 -14.67 -8.05 26.29
N PHE A 384 -15.93 -8.44 26.13
CA PHE A 384 -16.52 -9.46 26.96
C PHE A 384 -17.30 -10.47 26.13
N LYS A 385 -17.38 -11.69 26.65
CA LYS A 385 -18.27 -12.75 26.15
C LYS A 385 -19.01 -13.34 27.35
N TYR A 386 -20.35 -13.23 27.32
CA TYR A 386 -21.23 -13.71 28.39
C TYR A 386 -22.26 -14.69 27.87
N ARG A 387 -22.23 -15.91 28.36
CA ARG A 387 -23.21 -16.93 28.08
C ARG A 387 -24.38 -16.78 29.08
N ALA A 388 -25.45 -16.09 28.64
CA ALA A 388 -26.60 -15.82 29.46
C ALA A 388 -27.45 -17.08 29.68
N SER A 389 -27.44 -18.00 28.72
CA SER A 389 -28.04 -19.33 28.84
C SER A 389 -27.28 -20.35 27.96
N LYS A 390 -27.73 -21.62 27.94
CA LYS A 390 -27.14 -22.61 27.02
C LYS A 390 -27.22 -22.18 25.53
N ASP A 391 -28.24 -21.40 25.18
CA ASP A 391 -28.56 -21.02 23.80
C ASP A 391 -28.28 -19.55 23.50
N LEU A 392 -28.15 -18.67 24.49
CA LEU A 392 -27.97 -17.23 24.30
C LEU A 392 -26.61 -16.76 24.82
N THR A 393 -25.85 -16.20 23.90
CA THR A 393 -24.52 -15.61 24.19
C THR A 393 -24.50 -14.13 23.76
N PHE A 394 -24.01 -13.27 24.64
CA PHE A 394 -23.70 -11.88 24.32
C PHE A 394 -22.22 -11.68 24.20
N THR A 395 -21.80 -10.86 23.24
CA THR A 395 -20.44 -10.32 23.17
C THR A 395 -20.50 -8.80 23.08
N GLY A 396 -19.50 -8.15 23.63
CA GLY A 396 -19.40 -6.71 23.54
C GLY A 396 -17.98 -6.24 23.41
N LYS A 397 -17.83 -5.06 22.83
CA LYS A 397 -16.53 -4.37 22.62
C LYS A 397 -16.68 -2.90 22.96
N LEU A 398 -15.67 -2.36 23.62
CA LEU A 398 -15.50 -0.94 23.88
C LEU A 398 -14.04 -0.61 23.66
N GLY A 399 -13.75 0.29 22.73
CA GLY A 399 -12.37 0.59 22.44
C GLY A 399 -12.15 1.96 21.84
N LYS A 400 -10.89 2.37 21.89
CA LYS A 400 -10.38 3.60 21.31
C LYS A 400 -9.14 3.30 20.50
N THR A 401 -9.08 3.89 19.31
CA THR A 401 -7.89 3.85 18.47
C THR A 401 -7.45 5.25 18.08
N HIS A 402 -6.15 5.42 17.87
CA HIS A 402 -5.52 6.68 17.54
C HIS A 402 -4.34 6.42 16.61
N GLY A 403 -4.23 7.21 15.57
CA GLY A 403 -3.11 7.19 14.65
C GLY A 403 -2.68 8.60 14.28
N VAL A 404 -1.37 8.79 14.10
CA VAL A 404 -0.78 10.04 13.62
C VAL A 404 0.22 9.69 12.54
N GLY A 405 0.20 10.44 11.45
CA GLY A 405 1.27 10.51 10.49
C GLY A 405 1.78 11.93 10.42
N TYR A 406 3.07 12.10 10.33
CA TYR A 406 3.69 13.42 10.37
C TYR A 406 4.96 13.49 9.53
N ASP A 407 5.23 14.72 9.09
CA ASP A 407 6.45 15.16 8.45
C ASP A 407 6.71 16.57 8.95
N ARG A 408 7.72 16.76 9.78
CA ARG A 408 7.97 17.99 10.50
C ARG A 408 9.39 18.48 10.26
N ASP A 409 9.57 19.81 10.35
CA ASP A 409 10.86 20.46 10.19
C ASP A 409 11.55 20.19 8.84
N ASP A 410 10.77 20.03 7.79
CA ASP A 410 11.28 19.81 6.44
C ASP A 410 12.15 20.98 5.97
N VAL A 411 13.22 20.66 5.29
CA VAL A 411 14.11 21.61 4.65
C VAL A 411 14.16 21.31 3.16
N TYR A 412 13.78 22.29 2.34
CA TYR A 412 13.89 22.31 0.89
C TYR A 412 14.88 23.38 0.49
N TYR A 413 16.01 22.98 -0.09
CA TYR A 413 17.04 23.90 -0.53
C TYR A 413 17.39 23.64 -1.99
N GLN A 414 17.18 24.64 -2.84
CA GLN A 414 17.46 24.53 -4.27
C GLN A 414 18.71 25.31 -4.64
N ASN A 415 19.58 24.66 -5.42
CA ASN A 415 20.73 25.29 -6.05
C ASN A 415 20.45 25.65 -7.50
N LYS A 416 21.09 26.71 -7.98
CA LYS A 416 21.15 27.03 -9.39
C LYS A 416 21.97 26.00 -10.17
N VAL A 417 21.69 25.88 -11.44
CA VAL A 417 22.47 25.11 -12.40
C VAL A 417 23.05 26.04 -13.47
N ASP A 418 24.05 25.56 -14.18
CA ASP A 418 24.68 26.26 -15.29
C ASP A 418 24.84 25.36 -16.53
N GLY A 419 25.37 25.92 -17.62
CA GLY A 419 25.65 25.19 -18.85
C GLY A 419 24.41 24.87 -19.68
N GLY A 420 24.62 24.07 -20.72
CA GLY A 420 23.56 23.57 -21.59
C GLY A 420 22.89 22.33 -21.08
N MET A 421 21.95 21.82 -21.87
CA MET A 421 21.25 20.59 -21.58
C MET A 421 20.99 19.79 -22.87
N ASN A 422 21.40 18.52 -22.87
CA ASN A 422 21.04 17.58 -23.92
C ASN A 422 20.32 16.40 -23.25
N TYR A 423 19.16 16.02 -23.77
CA TYR A 423 18.46 14.85 -23.24
C TYR A 423 17.80 13.99 -24.33
N ALA A 424 17.59 12.73 -24.00
CA ALA A 424 16.80 11.80 -24.79
C ALA A 424 16.00 10.86 -23.86
N LEU A 425 14.68 10.83 -23.99
CA LEU A 425 13.79 9.85 -23.37
C LEU A 425 13.85 8.54 -24.15
N ASN A 426 14.09 7.44 -23.48
CA ASN A 426 14.31 6.11 -24.06
C ASN A 426 13.13 5.16 -23.83
N GLY A 427 11.88 5.66 -23.86
CA GLY A 427 10.68 4.88 -23.52
C GLY A 427 10.76 4.40 -22.08
N MET A 428 10.57 3.10 -21.85
CA MET A 428 10.62 2.49 -20.51
C MET A 428 12.04 2.10 -20.06
N SER A 429 13.05 2.86 -20.54
CA SER A 429 14.43 2.83 -20.02
C SER A 429 14.83 4.25 -19.58
N PRO A 430 15.76 4.40 -18.62
CA PRO A 430 16.18 5.71 -18.15
C PRO A 430 16.62 6.64 -19.30
N ALA A 431 16.21 7.90 -19.18
CA ALA A 431 16.61 8.95 -20.12
C ALA A 431 18.10 9.25 -20.00
N THR A 432 18.71 9.57 -21.11
CA THR A 432 20.07 10.13 -21.15
C THR A 432 19.99 11.63 -20.90
N VAL A 433 20.82 12.17 -20.01
CA VAL A 433 20.93 13.61 -19.75
C VAL A 433 22.39 13.97 -19.67
N ALA A 434 22.77 15.08 -20.35
CA ALA A 434 24.10 15.66 -20.28
C ALA A 434 24.00 17.18 -20.11
N TYR A 435 24.98 17.76 -19.44
CA TYR A 435 25.08 19.20 -19.16
C TYR A 435 26.33 19.81 -19.81
N PRO A 436 26.30 20.07 -21.13
CA PRO A 436 27.46 20.65 -21.84
C PRO A 436 27.88 22.00 -21.26
N GLY A 437 29.16 22.15 -20.89
CA GLY A 437 29.72 23.38 -20.33
C GLY A 437 29.20 23.74 -18.92
N GLY A 438 28.38 22.86 -18.29
CA GLY A 438 27.90 23.04 -16.94
C GLY A 438 28.65 22.20 -15.90
N THR A 439 28.41 22.49 -14.64
CA THR A 439 28.95 21.72 -13.52
C THR A 439 27.83 21.05 -12.71
N THR A 440 28.04 19.78 -12.32
CA THR A 440 27.19 19.03 -11.43
C THR A 440 27.92 18.54 -10.18
N THR A 441 29.21 18.85 -10.07
CA THR A 441 30.15 18.32 -9.07
C THR A 441 30.35 19.23 -7.87
N ALA A 442 29.82 20.46 -7.93
CA ALA A 442 29.85 21.42 -6.83
C ALA A 442 28.58 22.29 -6.86
N PRO A 443 28.03 22.70 -5.71
CA PRO A 443 26.86 23.56 -5.67
C PRO A 443 27.18 24.96 -6.19
N LEU A 444 26.27 25.50 -6.98
CA LEU A 444 26.18 26.92 -7.31
C LEU A 444 25.27 27.63 -6.32
N GLY A 445 25.15 28.94 -6.35
CA GLY A 445 24.36 29.71 -5.39
C GLY A 445 22.90 29.26 -5.26
N THR A 446 22.24 29.79 -4.25
CA THR A 446 20.83 29.49 -3.91
C THR A 446 19.89 29.91 -5.03
N ALA A 447 18.98 29.00 -5.41
CA ALA A 447 17.88 29.30 -6.32
C ALA A 447 16.60 29.61 -5.52
N TRP A 448 16.24 28.72 -4.60
CA TRP A 448 15.04 28.84 -3.78
C TRP A 448 15.18 28.06 -2.46
N ILE A 449 14.39 28.44 -1.49
CA ILE A 449 14.35 27.83 -0.15
C ILE A 449 12.91 27.59 0.21
N GLY A 450 12.66 26.43 0.74
CA GLY A 450 11.37 26.02 1.23
C GLY A 450 11.49 25.09 2.44
N GLY A 451 10.38 24.62 2.86
CA GLY A 451 10.22 23.66 3.93
C GLY A 451 8.78 23.61 4.36
N GLY A 452 8.40 22.57 5.00
CA GLY A 452 7.01 22.40 5.41
C GLY A 452 6.87 21.50 6.61
N GLU A 453 5.68 21.54 7.14
CA GLU A 453 5.21 20.57 8.12
C GLU A 453 3.90 19.99 7.62
N SER A 454 3.69 18.71 7.83
CA SER A 454 2.39 18.08 7.63
C SER A 454 2.08 17.14 8.78
N GLN A 455 0.81 17.10 9.16
CA GLN A 455 0.33 16.16 10.17
C GLN A 455 -1.08 15.70 9.85
N SER A 456 -1.28 14.40 9.90
CA SER A 456 -2.63 13.82 9.83
C SER A 456 -2.91 13.01 11.08
N VAL A 457 -4.06 13.26 11.72
CA VAL A 457 -4.47 12.59 12.95
C VAL A 457 -5.79 11.88 12.73
N ASP A 458 -5.83 10.60 13.10
CA ASP A 458 -6.99 9.73 13.02
C ASP A 458 -7.37 9.23 14.41
N LYS A 459 -8.64 9.31 14.78
CA LYS A 459 -9.14 8.87 16.09
C LYS A 459 -10.51 8.24 15.94
N GLU A 460 -10.71 7.07 16.54
CA GLU A 460 -12.03 6.47 16.64
C GLU A 460 -12.29 5.98 18.07
N LEU A 461 -13.46 6.30 18.58
CA LEU A 461 -14.09 5.64 19.73
C LEU A 461 -15.21 4.77 19.21
N TYR A 462 -15.25 3.50 19.63
CA TYR A 462 -16.28 2.56 19.23
C TYR A 462 -16.84 1.77 20.41
N THR A 463 -18.10 1.40 20.29
CA THR A 463 -18.74 0.41 21.15
C THR A 463 -19.65 -0.47 20.32
N GLN A 464 -19.69 -1.74 20.66
CA GLN A 464 -20.50 -2.73 19.97
C GLN A 464 -21.05 -3.74 20.98
N ILE A 465 -22.26 -4.19 20.79
CA ILE A 465 -22.86 -5.31 21.49
C ILE A 465 -23.56 -6.21 20.48
N ASP A 466 -23.32 -7.51 20.62
CA ASP A 466 -23.88 -8.54 19.77
C ASP A 466 -24.53 -9.62 20.63
N GLY A 467 -25.62 -10.21 20.12
CA GLY A 467 -26.29 -11.38 20.70
C GLY A 467 -26.34 -12.50 19.68
N GLU A 468 -26.10 -13.72 20.10
CA GLU A 468 -26.31 -14.95 19.34
C GLU A 468 -27.23 -15.89 20.07
N LEU A 469 -28.41 -16.13 19.49
CA LEU A 469 -29.39 -17.09 19.97
C LEU A 469 -29.33 -18.36 19.12
N ARG A 470 -28.88 -19.47 19.68
CA ARG A 470 -28.89 -20.78 19.03
C ARG A 470 -30.30 -21.32 18.98
N LEU A 471 -30.64 -21.89 17.86
CA LEU A 471 -31.94 -22.48 17.59
C LEU A 471 -31.74 -23.98 17.31
N SER A 472 -32.58 -24.81 17.87
CA SER A 472 -32.48 -26.28 17.70
C SER A 472 -33.69 -26.79 16.88
N SER A 473 -34.14 -26.02 15.89
CA SER A 473 -35.40 -26.31 15.17
C SER A 473 -35.20 -26.26 13.64
N GLY A 474 -35.28 -27.43 13.02
CA GLY A 474 -35.19 -27.57 11.57
C GLY A 474 -33.86 -27.07 11.00
N ILE A 475 -33.92 -26.24 10.00
CA ILE A 475 -32.71 -25.67 9.32
C ILE A 475 -32.12 -24.42 10.01
N TRP A 476 -32.79 -23.91 11.06
CA TRP A 476 -32.34 -22.71 11.77
C TRP A 476 -31.27 -23.08 12.79
N ASP A 477 -30.03 -22.64 12.57
CA ASP A 477 -28.91 -22.85 13.48
C ASP A 477 -28.84 -21.77 14.55
N SER A 478 -28.79 -20.49 14.14
CA SER A 478 -28.79 -19.39 15.10
C SER A 478 -29.31 -18.08 14.48
N ILE A 479 -29.68 -17.15 15.34
CA ILE A 479 -29.95 -15.75 14.99
C ILE A 479 -28.92 -14.89 15.69
N LYS A 480 -28.20 -14.08 14.90
CA LYS A 480 -27.31 -13.04 15.41
C LYS A 480 -27.94 -11.67 15.24
N PHE A 481 -27.76 -10.82 16.20
CA PHE A 481 -28.19 -9.43 16.16
C PHE A 481 -27.23 -8.55 16.94
N GLY A 482 -27.16 -7.28 16.60
CA GLY A 482 -26.27 -6.39 17.31
C GLY A 482 -26.41 -4.93 16.94
N ALA A 483 -25.74 -4.10 17.72
CA ALA A 483 -25.68 -2.67 17.53
C ALA A 483 -24.23 -2.16 17.70
N ARG A 484 -23.84 -1.20 16.89
CA ARG A 484 -22.53 -0.53 16.95
C ARG A 484 -22.70 0.97 16.87
N PHE A 485 -21.89 1.68 17.65
CA PHE A 485 -21.71 3.12 17.58
C PHE A 485 -20.24 3.45 17.39
N THR A 486 -19.93 4.44 16.52
CA THR A 486 -18.59 5.00 16.39
C THR A 486 -18.60 6.53 16.33
N ASP A 487 -17.56 7.15 16.89
CA ASP A 487 -17.22 8.57 16.71
C ASP A 487 -15.80 8.65 16.16
N HIS A 488 -15.69 8.86 14.85
CA HIS A 488 -14.44 8.90 14.12
C HIS A 488 -14.09 10.34 13.73
N LYS A 489 -12.83 10.72 13.93
CA LYS A 489 -12.31 12.05 13.60
C LYS A 489 -11.01 11.97 12.83
N ARG A 490 -10.94 12.72 11.74
CA ARG A 490 -9.74 12.87 10.93
C ARG A 490 -9.40 14.34 10.77
N THR A 491 -8.12 14.71 10.99
CA THR A 491 -7.60 16.06 10.71
C THR A 491 -6.39 15.94 9.78
N ALA A 492 -6.23 16.94 8.93
CA ALA A 492 -5.01 17.16 8.15
C ALA A 492 -4.61 18.63 8.32
N GLU A 493 -3.38 18.86 8.70
CA GLU A 493 -2.79 20.18 8.94
C GLU A 493 -1.48 20.30 8.16
N HIS A 494 -1.26 21.46 7.50
CA HIS A 494 -0.11 21.70 6.62
C HIS A 494 0.46 23.12 6.85
N PRO A 495 1.06 23.43 8.01
CA PRO A 495 1.80 24.67 8.16
C PRO A 495 3.04 24.63 7.23
N PHE A 496 3.26 25.73 6.48
CA PHE A 496 4.40 25.85 5.57
C PHE A 496 5.50 26.70 6.21
N GLU A 497 6.77 26.29 6.16
CA GLU A 497 7.85 26.94 6.92
C GLU A 497 8.44 28.20 6.28
N THR A 498 8.62 28.16 4.96
CA THR A 498 9.08 29.30 4.20
C THR A 498 8.00 29.71 3.23
N GLY A 499 7.28 30.74 3.60
CA GLY A 499 6.28 31.34 2.76
C GLY A 499 6.76 32.73 2.27
N PRO A 500 5.90 33.44 1.51
CA PRO A 500 6.09 34.84 1.24
C PRO A 500 6.35 35.60 2.54
N GLY A 501 7.43 36.36 2.61
CA GLY A 501 7.80 37.14 3.79
C GLY A 501 8.86 36.52 4.72
N ALA A 502 9.47 35.37 4.40
CA ALA A 502 10.71 34.97 5.05
C ALA A 502 11.79 36.03 4.76
N THR A 503 12.27 36.70 5.81
CA THR A 503 13.25 37.78 5.71
C THR A 503 14.55 37.35 6.38
N GLY A 504 15.68 37.81 5.86
CA GLY A 504 16.98 37.58 6.48
C GLY A 504 17.62 36.23 6.15
N LEU A 505 17.28 35.67 5.01
CA LEU A 505 17.87 34.42 4.52
C LEU A 505 19.38 34.51 4.39
N ASP A 506 20.09 33.51 4.93
CA ASP A 506 21.54 33.37 4.70
C ASP A 506 21.83 33.06 3.22
N SER A 507 22.30 34.06 2.51
CA SER A 507 22.60 34.02 1.09
C SER A 507 23.78 33.08 0.76
N ALA A 508 24.61 32.73 1.76
CA ALA A 508 25.75 31.82 1.56
C ALA A 508 25.26 30.34 1.40
N GLY A 509 24.04 30.06 1.88
CA GLY A 509 23.48 28.72 1.86
C GLY A 509 24.12 27.74 2.87
N PRO A 510 23.70 26.48 2.89
CA PRO A 510 24.29 25.46 3.73
C PRO A 510 25.73 25.14 3.31
N ILE A 511 26.57 24.81 4.31
CA ILE A 511 27.96 24.45 4.05
C ILE A 511 28.00 23.09 3.36
N TRP A 512 28.61 23.06 2.15
CA TRP A 512 28.85 21.81 1.45
C TRP A 512 30.22 21.24 1.84
N ASN A 513 30.26 19.96 2.19
CA ASN A 513 31.44 19.25 2.67
C ASN A 513 32.19 18.43 1.59
N GLY A 514 31.85 18.64 0.31
CA GLY A 514 32.45 17.89 -0.80
C GLY A 514 31.81 16.55 -1.10
N THR A 515 30.65 16.23 -0.48
CA THR A 515 29.99 14.95 -0.69
C THR A 515 29.35 14.87 -2.07
N LEU A 516 29.62 13.77 -2.78
CA LEU A 516 29.02 13.43 -4.08
C LEU A 516 28.06 12.24 -3.95
N TYR A 517 27.35 11.96 -5.02
CA TYR A 517 26.61 10.69 -5.17
C TYR A 517 27.61 9.53 -5.09
N PRO A 518 27.20 8.36 -4.60
CA PRO A 518 28.04 7.17 -4.62
C PRO A 518 28.47 6.80 -6.04
N GLY A 519 29.69 6.30 -6.22
CA GLY A 519 30.20 5.93 -7.55
C GLY A 519 29.40 4.84 -8.26
N ASN A 520 28.61 4.06 -7.51
CA ASN A 520 27.70 3.06 -8.05
C ASN A 520 26.24 3.57 -8.17
N PHE A 521 26.02 4.90 -8.12
CA PHE A 521 24.69 5.49 -8.30
C PHE A 521 24.06 5.02 -9.60
N ALA A 522 22.80 4.59 -9.53
CA ALA A 522 21.97 4.15 -10.65
C ALA A 522 22.54 2.97 -11.47
N SER A 523 23.58 2.28 -11.00
CA SER A 523 24.18 1.14 -11.71
C SER A 523 23.19 0.00 -12.02
N ASN A 524 22.12 -0.11 -11.21
CA ASN A 524 21.07 -1.11 -11.39
C ASN A 524 19.93 -0.68 -12.32
N LEU A 525 19.88 0.60 -12.72
CA LEU A 525 18.79 1.11 -13.55
C LEU A 525 19.03 0.89 -15.05
N GLY A 526 20.29 0.70 -15.45
CA GLY A 526 20.72 0.79 -16.85
C GLY A 526 20.72 2.26 -17.33
N GLY A 527 21.28 2.51 -18.50
CA GLY A 527 21.39 3.86 -19.04
C GLY A 527 22.69 4.59 -18.62
N ASN A 528 22.87 5.80 -19.14
CA ASN A 528 24.06 6.63 -18.95
C ASN A 528 23.73 7.81 -18.03
N LEU A 529 23.44 7.54 -16.75
CA LEU A 529 23.28 8.60 -15.76
C LEU A 529 24.66 8.99 -15.21
N PRO A 530 25.00 10.30 -15.15
CA PRO A 530 26.19 10.73 -14.45
C PRO A 530 26.18 10.29 -12.99
N THR A 531 27.35 9.97 -12.44
CA THR A 531 27.48 9.46 -11.07
C THR A 531 28.16 10.42 -10.10
N ASN A 532 28.69 11.54 -10.61
CA ASN A 532 29.47 12.51 -9.83
C ASN A 532 28.69 13.77 -9.44
N TYR A 533 27.37 13.62 -9.22
CA TYR A 533 26.54 14.73 -8.75
C TYR A 533 26.87 15.08 -7.29
N PHE A 534 26.90 16.38 -6.98
CA PHE A 534 27.01 16.83 -5.60
C PHE A 534 25.71 16.58 -4.82
N ARG A 535 25.82 16.44 -3.50
CA ARG A 535 24.67 16.44 -2.57
C ARG A 535 25.08 17.05 -1.24
N TYR A 536 24.08 17.54 -0.52
CA TYR A 536 24.27 17.96 0.87
C TYR A 536 24.01 16.80 1.83
N ASP A 537 24.68 16.87 2.97
CA ASP A 537 24.32 16.09 4.13
C ASP A 537 23.03 16.65 4.78
N GLY A 538 22.13 15.77 5.22
CA GLY A 538 20.86 16.20 5.83
C GLY A 538 21.06 17.04 7.10
N ASP A 539 22.05 16.69 7.93
CA ASP A 539 22.34 17.46 9.15
C ASP A 539 22.89 18.86 8.83
N ALA A 540 23.62 19.02 7.73
CA ALA A 540 24.07 20.33 7.27
C ALA A 540 22.91 21.21 6.83
N LEU A 541 21.93 20.63 6.12
CA LEU A 541 20.69 21.32 5.75
C LEU A 541 19.88 21.73 6.98
N ALA A 542 19.69 20.82 7.94
CA ALA A 542 18.97 21.09 9.18
C ALA A 542 19.64 22.20 10.02
N LYS A 543 20.96 22.17 10.16
CA LYS A 543 21.72 23.22 10.86
C LYS A 543 21.56 24.57 10.20
N TRP A 544 21.62 24.62 8.89
CA TRP A 544 21.44 25.85 8.13
C TRP A 544 19.99 26.37 8.28
N ALA A 545 18.99 25.51 8.17
CA ALA A 545 17.59 25.89 8.34
C ALA A 545 17.28 26.43 9.75
N ALA A 546 18.02 25.98 10.78
CA ALA A 546 17.88 26.45 12.15
C ALA A 546 18.47 27.85 12.40
N ILE A 547 19.20 28.45 11.44
CA ILE A 547 19.73 29.82 11.56
C ILE A 547 18.55 30.80 11.59
N PRO A 548 18.48 31.71 12.58
CA PRO A 548 17.44 32.73 12.63
C PRO A 548 17.34 33.51 11.32
N GLY A 549 16.14 33.62 10.77
CA GLY A 549 15.87 34.27 9.49
C GLY A 549 15.82 33.33 8.28
N ASN A 550 16.35 32.11 8.36
CA ASN A 550 16.18 31.09 7.32
C ASN A 550 14.81 30.42 7.38
N ARG A 551 14.13 30.52 8.53
CA ARG A 551 12.74 30.15 8.70
C ARG A 551 11.95 31.29 9.32
N ASN A 552 10.75 31.53 8.87
CA ASN A 552 9.84 32.44 9.56
C ASN A 552 9.36 31.79 10.86
N PRO A 553 9.65 32.33 12.06
CA PRO A 553 9.23 31.73 13.32
C PRO A 553 7.72 31.84 13.58
N ASP A 554 7.03 32.73 12.87
CA ASP A 554 5.59 32.94 13.01
C ASP A 554 4.82 31.82 12.29
N ARG A 555 4.29 30.89 13.07
CA ARG A 555 3.48 29.77 12.54
C ARG A 555 2.20 30.23 11.85
N VAL A 556 1.61 31.38 12.25
CA VAL A 556 0.42 31.93 11.60
C VAL A 556 0.79 32.44 10.20
N ALA A 557 1.91 33.12 10.09
CA ALA A 557 2.39 33.62 8.79
C ALA A 557 2.74 32.45 7.81
N ARG A 558 3.23 31.33 8.34
CA ARG A 558 3.58 30.13 7.56
C ARG A 558 2.39 29.24 7.19
N HIS A 559 1.23 29.46 7.77
CA HIS A 559 0.11 28.56 7.69
C HIS A 559 -0.48 28.45 6.27
N ASN A 560 -0.26 27.31 5.63
CA ASN A 560 -0.90 26.99 4.36
C ASN A 560 -2.28 26.37 4.58
N TRP A 561 -3.25 27.20 4.88
CA TRP A 561 -4.60 26.80 5.21
C TRP A 561 -5.38 26.14 4.06
N ARG A 562 -4.92 26.21 2.82
CA ARG A 562 -5.68 25.79 1.62
C ARG A 562 -5.95 24.29 1.56
N ASP A 563 -5.01 23.46 2.00
CA ASP A 563 -5.11 22.01 1.94
C ASP A 563 -5.44 21.34 3.28
N GLU A 564 -5.83 22.13 4.27
CA GLU A 564 -6.26 21.66 5.57
C GLU A 564 -7.75 21.35 5.65
N PHE A 565 -8.08 20.32 6.42
CA PHE A 565 -9.47 19.98 6.72
C PHE A 565 -9.60 19.24 8.06
N LYS A 566 -10.83 19.25 8.60
CA LYS A 566 -11.26 18.39 9.72
C LYS A 566 -12.52 17.68 9.31
N LEU A 567 -12.58 16.38 9.56
CA LEU A 567 -13.74 15.54 9.25
C LEU A 567 -14.12 14.73 10.49
N GLN A 568 -15.41 14.72 10.82
CA GLN A 568 -15.99 13.85 11.84
C GLN A 568 -17.10 13.02 11.24
N GLU A 569 -17.11 11.72 11.54
CA GLU A 569 -18.17 10.79 11.17
C GLU A 569 -18.68 10.07 12.42
N LYS A 570 -19.95 10.26 12.73
CA LYS A 570 -20.65 9.49 13.78
C LYS A 570 -21.54 8.46 13.10
N THR A 571 -21.28 7.20 13.40
CA THR A 571 -22.00 6.10 12.79
C THR A 571 -22.79 5.33 13.84
N GLN A 572 -24.02 4.99 13.51
CA GLN A 572 -24.90 4.11 14.27
C GLN A 572 -25.33 2.98 13.35
N ALA A 573 -25.11 1.75 13.75
CA ALA A 573 -25.47 0.59 12.95
C ALA A 573 -26.19 -0.44 13.81
N VAL A 574 -27.19 -1.09 13.22
CA VAL A 574 -27.87 -2.26 13.80
C VAL A 574 -27.93 -3.35 12.73
N TYR A 575 -27.89 -4.61 13.16
CA TYR A 575 -28.04 -5.72 12.22
C TYR A 575 -28.84 -6.89 12.82
N GLY A 576 -29.39 -7.69 11.91
CA GLY A 576 -29.94 -9.00 12.19
C GLY A 576 -29.49 -9.98 11.11
N MET A 577 -29.11 -11.19 11.51
CA MET A 577 -28.63 -12.25 10.65
C MET A 577 -29.11 -13.60 11.14
N ALA A 578 -29.61 -14.42 10.22
CA ALA A 578 -29.94 -15.81 10.48
C ALA A 578 -28.87 -16.73 9.89
N ASN A 579 -28.40 -17.68 10.65
CA ASN A 579 -27.56 -18.79 10.20
C ASN A 579 -28.43 -20.03 10.02
N LEU A 580 -28.20 -20.73 8.94
CA LEU A 580 -28.96 -21.90 8.51
C LEU A 580 -28.00 -23.08 8.29
N THR A 581 -28.46 -24.28 8.62
CA THR A 581 -27.70 -25.50 8.40
C THR A 581 -28.66 -26.63 7.97
N GLY A 582 -28.33 -27.29 6.86
CA GLY A 582 -28.97 -28.54 6.41
C GLY A 582 -27.95 -29.66 6.39
N ASP A 583 -28.31 -30.79 5.79
CA ASP A 583 -27.49 -32.01 5.80
C ASP A 583 -26.14 -31.81 5.08
N ASN A 584 -26.15 -31.09 3.95
CA ASN A 584 -24.96 -30.86 3.10
C ASN A 584 -24.80 -29.40 2.67
N TRP A 585 -25.44 -28.47 3.38
CA TRP A 585 -25.33 -27.06 3.14
C TRP A 585 -25.42 -26.26 4.42
N SER A 586 -24.77 -25.09 4.42
CA SER A 586 -24.94 -24.08 5.45
C SER A 586 -24.96 -22.69 4.79
N GLY A 587 -25.42 -21.71 5.53
CA GLY A 587 -25.41 -20.37 5.00
C GLY A 587 -25.94 -19.34 5.98
N ASN A 588 -25.94 -18.09 5.55
CA ASN A 588 -26.49 -17.00 6.33
C ASN A 588 -27.16 -15.98 5.42
N PHE A 589 -28.12 -15.27 5.95
CA PHE A 589 -28.65 -14.07 5.36
C PHE A 589 -29.00 -13.05 6.44
N GLY A 590 -28.87 -11.79 6.11
CA GLY A 590 -29.10 -10.72 7.07
C GLY A 590 -29.12 -9.35 6.43
N VAL A 591 -29.38 -8.37 7.27
CA VAL A 591 -29.35 -6.96 6.88
C VAL A 591 -28.68 -6.14 7.97
N ARG A 592 -27.84 -5.19 7.56
CA ARG A 592 -27.25 -4.17 8.40
C ARG A 592 -27.78 -2.80 7.98
N ALA A 593 -28.37 -2.06 8.90
CA ALA A 593 -28.83 -0.70 8.71
C ALA A 593 -27.82 0.26 9.35
N VAL A 594 -27.38 1.25 8.60
CA VAL A 594 -26.31 2.18 9.01
C VAL A 594 -26.80 3.61 8.84
N HIS A 595 -26.73 4.40 9.91
CA HIS A 595 -26.93 5.85 9.87
C HIS A 595 -25.59 6.56 10.10
N THR A 596 -25.18 7.44 9.18
CA THR A 596 -23.95 8.23 9.28
C THR A 596 -24.28 9.71 9.32
N LYS A 597 -23.73 10.40 10.33
CA LYS A 597 -23.65 11.87 10.37
C LYS A 597 -22.21 12.28 10.10
N GLN A 598 -22.00 13.12 9.10
CA GLN A 598 -20.71 13.62 8.67
C GLN A 598 -20.67 15.13 8.85
N SER A 599 -19.59 15.63 9.47
CA SER A 599 -19.28 17.05 9.61
C SER A 599 -17.90 17.30 9.02
N THR A 600 -17.80 18.21 8.05
CA THR A 600 -16.56 18.52 7.36
C THR A 600 -16.28 20.01 7.51
N THR A 601 -15.13 20.36 8.12
CA THR A 601 -14.65 21.73 8.22
C THR A 601 -13.48 21.91 7.26
N VAL A 602 -13.61 22.92 6.40
CA VAL A 602 -12.60 23.30 5.40
C VAL A 602 -12.31 24.78 5.49
N ASN A 603 -11.14 25.15 4.98
CA ASN A 603 -10.75 26.55 4.86
C ASN A 603 -11.07 27.08 3.46
N SER A 604 -11.65 28.26 3.38
CA SER A 604 -11.99 28.98 2.14
C SER A 604 -11.25 30.31 2.08
N SER A 605 -10.83 30.71 0.89
CA SER A 605 -10.15 32.01 0.67
C SER A 605 -11.05 33.19 1.05
N GLY A 606 -10.46 34.20 1.67
CA GLY A 606 -11.15 35.37 2.19
C GLY A 606 -11.81 35.11 3.56
N GLY A 607 -11.87 36.09 4.41
CA GLY A 607 -12.53 35.98 5.71
C GLY A 607 -11.78 36.67 6.85
N PRO A 608 -12.23 36.47 8.10
CA PRO A 608 -11.72 37.23 9.26
C PRO A 608 -10.37 36.71 9.77
N ILE A 609 -9.92 35.48 9.40
CA ILE A 609 -8.65 34.96 9.88
C ILE A 609 -7.55 35.46 8.93
N THR A 610 -6.70 36.32 9.46
CA THR A 610 -5.64 37.02 8.72
C THR A 610 -4.27 36.70 9.31
N GLY A 611 -3.20 37.16 8.61
CA GLY A 611 -1.80 36.96 9.06
C GLY A 611 -1.05 35.87 8.35
N SER A 612 -1.74 34.95 7.65
CA SER A 612 -1.07 33.97 6.78
C SER A 612 -0.50 34.63 5.54
N ALA A 613 0.72 34.26 5.16
CA ALA A 613 1.33 34.65 3.89
C ALA A 613 0.57 34.11 2.65
N PHE A 614 -0.30 33.11 2.85
CA PHE A 614 -1.17 32.52 1.83
C PHE A 614 -2.54 33.22 1.72
N GLY A 615 -2.70 34.36 2.40
CA GLY A 615 -3.91 35.20 2.37
C GLY A 615 -4.84 34.97 3.55
N ALA A 616 -5.92 35.75 3.60
CA ALA A 616 -6.96 35.62 4.59
C ALA A 616 -7.87 34.44 4.30
N TYR A 617 -8.46 33.83 5.35
CA TYR A 617 -9.36 32.71 5.21
C TYR A 617 -10.48 32.68 6.26
N SER A 618 -11.46 31.82 6.00
CA SER A 618 -12.53 31.48 6.91
C SER A 618 -12.69 29.97 7.04
N GLN A 619 -13.03 29.50 8.22
CA GLN A 619 -13.38 28.10 8.46
C GLN A 619 -14.87 27.90 8.25
N ASN A 620 -15.23 26.99 7.35
CA ASN A 620 -16.61 26.65 7.05
C ASN A 620 -16.87 25.19 7.37
N THR A 621 -17.94 24.94 8.13
CA THR A 621 -18.37 23.57 8.48
C THR A 621 -19.63 23.20 7.72
N TYR A 622 -19.61 22.03 7.15
CA TYR A 622 -20.71 21.45 6.36
C TYR A 622 -21.14 20.12 6.98
N ASP A 623 -22.43 20.05 7.33
CA ASP A 623 -23.05 18.88 7.93
C ASP A 623 -23.94 18.15 6.94
N ARG A 624 -23.87 16.82 6.95
CA ARG A 624 -24.75 15.94 6.15
C ARG A 624 -25.03 14.65 6.89
N SER A 625 -26.11 13.98 6.52
CA SER A 625 -26.42 12.64 7.02
C SER A 625 -26.99 11.77 5.91
N TYR A 626 -26.78 10.47 6.03
CA TYR A 626 -27.31 9.48 5.09
C TYR A 626 -27.50 8.13 5.76
N ASN A 627 -28.37 7.30 5.13
CA ASN A 627 -28.67 5.95 5.58
C ASN A 627 -28.31 4.95 4.49
N ASP A 628 -27.80 3.79 4.92
CA ASP A 628 -27.50 2.66 4.06
C ASP A 628 -28.13 1.38 4.62
N PHE A 629 -28.76 0.59 3.73
CA PHE A 629 -29.25 -0.75 4.03
C PHE A 629 -28.42 -1.74 3.24
N LEU A 630 -27.77 -2.65 3.95
CA LEU A 630 -26.75 -3.55 3.46
C LEU A 630 -27.21 -5.01 3.65
N PRO A 631 -28.07 -5.54 2.77
CA PRO A 631 -28.42 -6.94 2.77
C PRO A 631 -27.24 -7.79 2.33
N SER A 632 -27.10 -8.98 2.91
CA SER A 632 -26.12 -9.99 2.53
C SER A 632 -26.73 -11.39 2.65
N ALA A 633 -26.30 -12.29 1.76
CA ALA A 633 -26.63 -13.69 1.79
C ALA A 633 -25.43 -14.51 1.31
N ASN A 634 -25.09 -15.55 2.04
CA ASN A 634 -24.04 -16.50 1.71
C ASN A 634 -24.60 -17.91 1.83
N ILE A 635 -24.23 -18.77 0.92
CA ILE A 635 -24.56 -20.19 0.98
C ILE A 635 -23.34 -21.03 0.61
N LYS A 636 -23.14 -22.10 1.35
CA LYS A 636 -22.11 -23.09 1.17
C LYS A 636 -22.78 -24.44 0.97
N PHE A 637 -22.37 -25.15 -0.08
CA PHE A 637 -22.77 -26.52 -0.35
C PHE A 637 -21.55 -27.43 -0.24
N ASP A 638 -21.64 -28.43 0.63
CA ASP A 638 -20.74 -29.58 0.67
C ASP A 638 -21.25 -30.61 -0.36
N VAL A 639 -20.85 -30.46 -1.63
CA VAL A 639 -21.31 -31.33 -2.74
C VAL A 639 -20.95 -32.78 -2.48
N ASN A 640 -19.77 -32.97 -1.91
CA ASN A 640 -19.29 -34.23 -1.36
C ASN A 640 -18.19 -33.95 -0.32
N ARG A 641 -17.52 -35.01 0.16
CA ARG A 641 -16.45 -34.88 1.17
C ARG A 641 -15.30 -33.98 0.74
N ASP A 642 -15.08 -33.82 -0.56
CA ASP A 642 -13.89 -33.15 -1.09
C ASP A 642 -14.22 -31.86 -1.85
N LEU A 643 -15.48 -31.66 -2.25
CA LEU A 643 -15.90 -30.52 -3.07
C LEU A 643 -16.89 -29.63 -2.32
N VAL A 644 -16.53 -28.36 -2.17
CA VAL A 644 -17.36 -27.31 -1.59
C VAL A 644 -17.63 -26.25 -2.66
N VAL A 645 -18.88 -25.82 -2.76
CA VAL A 645 -19.31 -24.69 -3.61
C VAL A 645 -19.91 -23.61 -2.74
N ARG A 646 -19.53 -22.35 -2.97
CA ARG A 646 -20.09 -21.18 -2.28
C ARG A 646 -20.67 -20.20 -3.26
N ALA A 647 -21.73 -19.53 -2.85
CA ALA A 647 -22.27 -18.37 -3.53
C ALA A 647 -22.59 -17.27 -2.51
N ALA A 648 -22.37 -16.02 -2.90
CA ALA A 648 -22.65 -14.86 -2.07
C ALA A 648 -23.22 -13.70 -2.88
N LEU A 649 -24.14 -12.99 -2.25
CA LEU A 649 -24.73 -11.75 -2.74
C LEU A 649 -24.73 -10.73 -1.62
N ALA A 650 -24.27 -9.51 -1.89
CA ALA A 650 -24.28 -8.46 -0.89
C ALA A 650 -24.36 -7.07 -1.51
N LYS A 651 -24.98 -6.15 -0.78
CA LYS A 651 -24.79 -4.72 -0.98
C LYS A 651 -23.79 -4.21 0.04
N THR A 652 -22.78 -3.50 -0.45
CA THR A 652 -21.65 -3.02 0.36
C THR A 652 -21.44 -1.53 0.18
N ILE A 653 -20.73 -0.92 1.14
CA ILE A 653 -20.43 0.50 1.18
C ILE A 653 -18.98 0.71 1.58
N ALA A 654 -18.31 1.72 0.98
CA ALA A 654 -17.11 2.35 1.51
C ALA A 654 -17.26 3.88 1.43
N ARG A 655 -16.72 4.58 2.40
CA ARG A 655 -16.74 6.05 2.40
C ARG A 655 -15.60 6.57 1.52
N PRO A 656 -15.75 7.72 0.83
CA PRO A 656 -14.67 8.34 0.06
C PRO A 656 -13.46 8.65 0.93
N ASP A 657 -12.28 8.74 0.33
CA ASP A 657 -11.06 9.16 1.02
C ASP A 657 -11.24 10.51 1.71
N TYR A 658 -10.53 10.71 2.80
CA TYR A 658 -10.67 11.92 3.62
C TYR A 658 -10.29 13.17 2.85
N SER A 659 -9.19 13.14 2.07
CA SER A 659 -8.79 14.27 1.23
C SER A 659 -9.82 14.55 0.12
N ALA A 660 -10.43 13.50 -0.43
CA ALA A 660 -11.49 13.67 -1.42
C ALA A 660 -12.73 14.38 -0.83
N LEU A 661 -13.11 14.05 0.42
CA LEU A 661 -14.22 14.69 1.16
C LEU A 661 -13.82 16.03 1.77
N GLY A 662 -12.55 16.24 2.07
CA GLY A 662 -12.08 17.41 2.84
C GLY A 662 -12.34 18.75 2.15
N GLY A 663 -12.59 18.75 0.83
CA GLY A 663 -12.83 19.99 0.08
C GLY A 663 -11.60 20.91 -0.03
N ALA A 664 -10.50 20.52 0.58
CA ALA A 664 -9.23 21.23 0.57
C ALA A 664 -8.62 21.33 -0.83
N VAL A 665 -7.81 22.36 -1.06
CA VAL A 665 -7.14 22.64 -2.34
C VAL A 665 -5.64 22.64 -2.13
N SER A 666 -4.95 21.66 -2.70
CA SER A 666 -3.49 21.60 -2.74
C SER A 666 -2.97 22.04 -4.10
N LEU A 667 -2.05 22.97 -4.16
CA LEU A 667 -1.54 23.59 -5.39
C LEU A 667 -0.03 23.41 -5.51
N ASN A 668 0.40 23.01 -6.70
CA ASN A 668 1.80 23.11 -7.14
C ASN A 668 1.94 24.36 -8.02
N GLU A 669 2.61 25.36 -7.50
CA GLU A 669 2.69 26.68 -8.11
C GLU A 669 3.65 26.74 -9.31
N ASP A 670 4.59 25.80 -9.42
CA ASP A 670 5.54 25.71 -10.54
C ASP A 670 4.91 25.09 -11.77
N SER A 671 4.23 23.96 -11.56
CA SER A 671 3.55 23.26 -12.66
C SER A 671 2.15 23.80 -12.95
N LEU A 672 1.67 24.79 -12.20
CA LEU A 672 0.30 25.32 -12.25
C LEU A 672 -0.74 24.20 -12.21
N SER A 673 -0.54 23.23 -11.34
CA SER A 673 -1.42 22.08 -11.15
C SER A 673 -1.87 21.95 -9.70
N GLY A 674 -2.85 21.10 -9.41
CA GLY A 674 -3.29 20.89 -8.05
C GLY A 674 -4.33 19.80 -7.92
N THR A 675 -4.76 19.58 -6.68
CA THR A 675 -5.87 18.70 -6.33
C THR A 675 -6.90 19.45 -5.51
N LYS A 676 -8.16 19.04 -5.62
CA LYS A 676 -9.28 19.61 -4.88
C LYS A 676 -10.23 18.52 -4.42
N GLY A 677 -10.58 18.52 -3.16
CA GLY A 677 -11.65 17.67 -2.61
C GLY A 677 -13.05 18.18 -2.96
N ASN A 678 -14.05 17.34 -2.65
CA ASN A 678 -15.47 17.65 -2.90
C ASN A 678 -16.31 17.16 -1.71
N ILE A 679 -16.78 18.07 -0.90
CA ILE A 679 -17.59 17.80 0.30
C ILE A 679 -18.93 17.12 0.02
N ASN A 680 -19.40 17.16 -1.24
CA ASN A 680 -20.68 16.59 -1.67
C ASN A 680 -20.57 15.14 -2.18
N LEU A 681 -19.40 14.49 -2.06
CA LEU A 681 -19.22 13.12 -2.49
C LEU A 681 -20.14 12.15 -1.73
N ASN A 682 -20.83 11.31 -2.47
CA ASN A 682 -21.57 10.19 -1.90
C ASN A 682 -20.64 9.03 -1.59
N PRO A 683 -20.99 8.17 -0.62
CA PRO A 683 -20.30 6.92 -0.41
C PRO A 683 -20.20 6.07 -1.68
N VAL A 684 -19.14 5.31 -1.79
CA VAL A 684 -19.03 4.24 -2.79
C VAL A 684 -19.99 3.14 -2.39
N ARG A 685 -20.85 2.71 -3.33
CA ARG A 685 -21.84 1.65 -3.13
C ARG A 685 -21.71 0.62 -4.22
N SER A 686 -21.77 -0.65 -3.85
CA SER A 686 -21.66 -1.76 -4.77
C SER A 686 -22.67 -2.86 -4.47
N ASN A 687 -23.19 -3.47 -5.53
CA ASN A 687 -23.87 -4.76 -5.45
C ASN A 687 -22.85 -5.82 -5.90
N ASN A 688 -22.54 -6.73 -5.00
CA ASN A 688 -21.54 -7.75 -5.21
C ASN A 688 -22.20 -9.12 -5.38
N ALA A 689 -21.71 -9.91 -6.33
CA ALA A 689 -22.06 -11.30 -6.52
C ALA A 689 -20.81 -12.13 -6.74
N GLU A 690 -20.75 -13.29 -6.12
CA GLU A 690 -19.65 -14.21 -6.32
C GLU A 690 -20.07 -15.66 -6.20
N VAL A 691 -19.35 -16.53 -6.92
CA VAL A 691 -19.45 -17.99 -6.82
C VAL A 691 -18.05 -18.57 -6.80
N SER A 692 -17.82 -19.53 -5.92
CA SER A 692 -16.53 -20.25 -5.86
C SER A 692 -16.73 -21.75 -5.67
N ALA A 693 -15.80 -22.53 -6.17
CA ALA A 693 -15.69 -23.97 -5.97
C ALA A 693 -14.30 -24.29 -5.41
N GLU A 694 -14.25 -25.16 -4.42
CA GLU A 694 -13.04 -25.60 -3.74
C GLU A 694 -13.02 -27.12 -3.68
N TRP A 695 -12.01 -27.71 -4.30
CA TRP A 695 -11.80 -29.15 -4.34
C TRP A 695 -10.60 -29.53 -3.48
N TYR A 696 -10.87 -30.18 -2.36
CA TYR A 696 -9.91 -30.69 -1.38
C TYR A 696 -9.57 -32.16 -1.70
N PHE A 697 -8.84 -32.38 -2.78
CA PHE A 697 -8.63 -33.69 -3.40
C PHE A 697 -7.68 -34.64 -2.65
N ALA A 698 -6.89 -34.09 -1.70
CA ALA A 698 -6.02 -34.87 -0.81
C ALA A 698 -5.73 -34.09 0.48
N PRO A 699 -5.20 -34.73 1.53
CA PRO A 699 -4.74 -34.01 2.72
C PRO A 699 -3.77 -32.89 2.37
N LYS A 700 -4.02 -31.66 2.87
CA LYS A 700 -3.21 -30.45 2.62
C LYS A 700 -3.19 -29.97 1.17
N SER A 701 -4.07 -30.53 0.32
CA SER A 701 -4.13 -30.24 -1.10
C SER A 701 -5.49 -29.69 -1.49
N ALA A 702 -5.50 -28.58 -2.22
CA ALA A 702 -6.73 -27.97 -2.70
C ALA A 702 -6.52 -27.21 -4.01
N VAL A 703 -7.56 -27.22 -4.84
CA VAL A 703 -7.75 -26.31 -5.97
C VAL A 703 -8.98 -25.49 -5.70
N SER A 704 -8.91 -24.19 -5.92
CA SER A 704 -10.11 -23.35 -5.90
C SER A 704 -10.21 -22.46 -7.11
N ALA A 705 -11.44 -22.24 -7.55
CA ALA A 705 -11.79 -21.29 -8.60
C ALA A 705 -12.99 -20.46 -8.15
N GLY A 706 -12.91 -19.16 -8.34
CA GLY A 706 -13.97 -18.22 -8.02
C GLY A 706 -14.17 -17.20 -9.11
N ILE A 707 -15.39 -16.76 -9.29
CA ILE A 707 -15.77 -15.63 -10.14
C ILE A 707 -16.45 -14.58 -9.27
N PHE A 708 -16.16 -13.32 -9.53
CA PHE A 708 -16.77 -12.21 -8.82
C PHE A 708 -17.25 -11.12 -9.79
N TYR A 709 -18.29 -10.42 -9.37
CA TYR A 709 -18.83 -9.26 -10.05
C TYR A 709 -19.23 -8.19 -9.04
N MET A 710 -18.78 -6.97 -9.26
CA MET A 710 -19.07 -5.79 -8.46
C MET A 710 -19.68 -4.73 -9.35
N ASP A 711 -20.95 -4.39 -9.11
CA ASP A 711 -21.64 -3.28 -9.78
C ASP A 711 -21.55 -2.03 -8.91
N LEU A 712 -20.60 -1.17 -9.25
CA LEU A 712 -20.29 0.06 -8.52
C LEU A 712 -21.29 1.17 -8.88
N ASN A 713 -22.39 1.20 -8.15
CA ASN A 713 -23.48 2.17 -8.38
C ASN A 713 -23.07 3.61 -8.07
N SER A 714 -22.07 3.78 -7.22
CA SER A 714 -21.39 5.03 -6.94
C SER A 714 -19.91 4.70 -6.64
N ILE A 715 -19.01 5.34 -7.37
CA ILE A 715 -17.55 5.29 -7.13
C ILE A 715 -16.97 6.68 -7.28
N VAL A 716 -15.92 6.98 -6.52
CA VAL A 716 -15.18 8.24 -6.65
C VAL A 716 -14.15 8.10 -7.76
N ALA A 717 -14.18 9.02 -8.69
CA ALA A 717 -13.23 9.18 -9.78
C ALA A 717 -12.65 10.60 -9.77
N GLN A 718 -11.66 10.86 -10.60
CA GLN A 718 -10.97 12.13 -10.71
C GLN A 718 -11.13 12.70 -12.12
N ARG A 719 -11.26 14.02 -12.21
CA ARG A 719 -11.26 14.77 -13.48
C ARG A 719 -10.46 16.04 -13.36
N ASN A 720 -9.89 16.50 -14.45
CA ASN A 720 -9.18 17.78 -14.47
C ASN A 720 -10.15 18.91 -14.83
N ILE A 721 -10.05 20.00 -14.08
CA ILE A 721 -10.75 21.26 -14.30
C ILE A 721 -9.74 22.42 -14.31
N ASN A 722 -10.04 23.48 -15.04
CA ASN A 722 -9.28 24.72 -14.95
C ASN A 722 -9.90 25.62 -13.88
N ALA A 723 -9.11 26.08 -12.93
CA ALA A 723 -9.54 26.96 -11.84
C ALA A 723 -8.48 28.04 -11.58
N THR A 724 -8.92 29.25 -11.25
CA THR A 724 -8.03 30.36 -10.96
C THR A 724 -7.73 30.44 -9.47
N TYR A 725 -6.43 30.46 -9.12
CA TYR A 725 -5.95 30.65 -7.76
C TYR A 725 -4.78 31.63 -7.73
N PHE A 726 -4.58 32.26 -6.59
CA PHE A 726 -3.41 33.12 -6.36
C PHE A 726 -2.14 32.26 -6.29
N ASN A 727 -1.16 32.61 -7.12
CA ASN A 727 0.16 32.00 -7.13
C ASN A 727 1.13 32.87 -6.33
N THR A 728 1.65 32.36 -5.23
CA THR A 728 2.48 33.11 -4.27
C THR A 728 3.86 33.41 -4.84
N LYS A 729 4.39 32.56 -5.75
CA LYS A 729 5.70 32.74 -6.37
C LYS A 729 5.76 33.92 -7.34
N VAL A 730 4.65 34.19 -8.02
CA VAL A 730 4.58 35.31 -9.00
C VAL A 730 3.73 36.48 -8.51
N GLY A 731 3.09 36.35 -7.34
CA GLY A 731 2.29 37.42 -6.73
C GLY A 731 1.03 37.81 -7.53
N ALA A 732 0.44 36.87 -8.28
CA ALA A 732 -0.72 37.14 -9.13
C ALA A 732 -1.59 35.87 -9.34
N ASP A 733 -2.84 36.11 -9.70
CA ASP A 733 -3.75 35.03 -10.08
C ASP A 733 -3.26 34.30 -11.34
N ARG A 734 -3.34 32.97 -11.31
CA ARG A 734 -3.01 32.07 -12.41
C ARG A 734 -4.08 31.00 -12.56
N VAL A 735 -4.23 30.51 -13.77
CA VAL A 735 -5.08 29.36 -14.07
C VAL A 735 -4.29 28.09 -13.78
N PHE A 736 -4.81 27.26 -12.87
CA PHE A 736 -4.27 25.96 -12.50
C PHE A 736 -5.11 24.85 -13.13
N GLN A 737 -4.47 23.80 -13.58
CA GLN A 737 -5.14 22.55 -13.89
C GLN A 737 -5.33 21.74 -12.59
N VAL A 738 -6.56 21.64 -12.11
CA VAL A 738 -6.86 21.04 -10.80
C VAL A 738 -7.61 19.74 -10.99
N THR A 739 -7.08 18.69 -10.37
CA THR A 739 -7.76 17.39 -10.32
C THR A 739 -8.81 17.40 -9.23
N GLU A 740 -10.09 17.28 -9.59
CA GLU A 740 -11.24 17.27 -8.70
C GLU A 740 -11.83 15.87 -8.58
N SER A 741 -12.24 15.48 -7.37
CA SER A 741 -12.95 14.23 -7.10
C SER A 741 -14.44 14.38 -7.39
N TYR A 742 -15.06 13.38 -8.05
CA TYR A 742 -16.48 13.34 -8.35
C TYR A 742 -17.04 11.91 -8.30
N ASN A 743 -18.35 11.76 -8.10
CA ASN A 743 -19.00 10.45 -8.18
C ASN A 743 -19.35 10.06 -9.60
N THR A 744 -19.09 8.82 -9.94
CA THR A 744 -19.49 8.15 -11.18
C THR A 744 -19.91 6.71 -10.89
N LYS A 745 -20.10 5.91 -11.92
CA LYS A 745 -20.43 4.48 -11.84
C LYS A 745 -19.32 3.67 -12.51
N GLY A 746 -19.25 2.40 -12.15
CA GLY A 746 -18.27 1.49 -12.73
C GLY A 746 -18.64 0.04 -12.48
N LYS A 747 -17.79 -0.84 -12.96
CA LYS A 747 -17.92 -2.29 -12.77
C LYS A 747 -16.53 -2.89 -12.54
N ASN A 748 -16.47 -3.93 -11.71
CA ASN A 748 -15.28 -4.74 -11.59
C ASN A 748 -15.68 -6.22 -11.62
N LYS A 749 -15.05 -7.02 -12.46
CA LYS A 749 -15.34 -8.44 -12.60
C LYS A 749 -14.05 -9.22 -12.78
N GLY A 750 -14.07 -10.47 -12.35
CA GLY A 750 -12.85 -11.25 -12.46
C GLY A 750 -12.97 -12.71 -12.07
N VAL A 751 -11.82 -13.35 -12.13
CA VAL A 751 -11.63 -14.76 -11.81
C VAL A 751 -10.46 -14.88 -10.83
N GLU A 752 -10.62 -15.71 -9.82
CA GLU A 752 -9.57 -16.07 -8.85
C GLU A 752 -9.35 -17.57 -8.91
N LEU A 753 -8.11 -17.98 -9.10
CA LEU A 753 -7.68 -19.38 -9.10
C LEU A 753 -6.64 -19.59 -8.02
N SER A 754 -6.69 -20.69 -7.31
CA SER A 754 -5.61 -21.10 -6.41
C SER A 754 -5.38 -22.60 -6.46
N TYR A 755 -4.13 -22.98 -6.26
CA TYR A 755 -3.67 -24.35 -6.17
C TYR A 755 -2.67 -24.48 -5.03
N GLN A 756 -2.83 -25.52 -4.23
CA GLN A 756 -1.95 -25.86 -3.13
C GLN A 756 -1.80 -27.37 -3.08
N GLN A 757 -0.54 -27.84 -3.07
CA GLN A 757 -0.28 -29.28 -2.93
C GLN A 757 1.14 -29.55 -2.40
N PRO A 758 1.34 -30.49 -1.48
CA PRO A 758 2.59 -31.26 -1.38
C PRO A 758 2.73 -32.13 -2.64
N VAL A 759 3.78 -31.94 -3.45
CA VAL A 759 3.87 -32.54 -4.81
C VAL A 759 4.52 -33.92 -4.76
N PHE A 760 5.69 -34.03 -4.13
CA PHE A 760 6.38 -35.30 -3.89
C PHE A 760 7.35 -35.16 -2.71
N GLY A 761 7.39 -36.20 -1.87
CA GLY A 761 8.24 -36.21 -0.67
C GLY A 761 7.99 -34.96 0.20
N ASP A 762 9.04 -34.18 0.39
CA ASP A 762 9.05 -33.00 1.26
C ASP A 762 8.87 -31.68 0.53
N PHE A 763 8.62 -31.71 -0.76
CA PHE A 763 8.35 -30.54 -1.60
C PHE A 763 6.86 -30.23 -1.69
N GLY A 764 6.54 -28.95 -1.86
CA GLY A 764 5.18 -28.50 -2.15
C GLY A 764 5.16 -27.20 -2.95
N VAL A 765 4.00 -26.91 -3.51
CA VAL A 765 3.74 -25.75 -4.36
C VAL A 765 2.45 -25.06 -3.94
N LEU A 766 2.49 -23.73 -3.93
CA LEU A 766 1.34 -22.83 -3.85
C LEU A 766 1.34 -21.97 -5.11
N ALA A 767 0.22 -21.88 -5.77
CA ALA A 767 0.06 -21.00 -6.92
C ALA A 767 -1.30 -20.32 -6.87
N ASN A 768 -1.35 -19.05 -7.23
CA ASN A 768 -2.62 -18.39 -7.46
C ASN A 768 -2.55 -17.42 -8.63
N TYR A 769 -3.69 -17.16 -9.20
CA TYR A 769 -3.88 -16.22 -10.29
C TYR A 769 -5.18 -15.44 -10.07
N THR A 770 -5.12 -14.15 -10.30
CA THR A 770 -6.30 -13.28 -10.28
C THR A 770 -6.33 -12.47 -11.56
N TYR A 771 -7.46 -12.55 -12.24
CA TYR A 771 -7.84 -11.63 -13.31
C TYR A 771 -8.92 -10.69 -12.78
N ALA A 772 -8.73 -9.36 -12.91
CA ALA A 772 -9.68 -8.35 -12.52
C ALA A 772 -9.80 -7.27 -13.60
N ASP A 773 -10.99 -7.09 -14.17
CA ASP A 773 -11.28 -6.06 -15.19
C ASP A 773 -12.20 -5.00 -14.60
N GLY A 774 -11.58 -3.97 -14.01
CA GLY A 774 -12.25 -2.84 -13.38
C GLY A 774 -12.31 -1.63 -14.30
N LYS A 775 -13.54 -1.13 -14.59
CA LYS A 775 -13.76 0.01 -15.49
C LYS A 775 -14.84 0.95 -14.96
N LEU A 776 -14.65 2.24 -15.20
CA LEU A 776 -15.70 3.24 -15.10
C LEU A 776 -16.66 3.17 -16.29
N ASN A 777 -17.81 3.83 -16.19
CA ASN A 777 -18.82 3.80 -17.26
C ASN A 777 -18.37 4.49 -18.55
N ASP A 778 -17.40 5.40 -18.48
CA ASP A 778 -16.77 6.04 -19.64
C ASP A 778 -15.71 5.16 -20.32
N GLY A 779 -15.48 3.94 -19.79
CA GLY A 779 -14.51 2.98 -20.29
C GLY A 779 -13.10 3.15 -19.71
N SER A 780 -12.84 4.19 -18.92
CA SER A 780 -11.57 4.39 -18.24
C SER A 780 -11.34 3.34 -17.14
N GLU A 781 -10.08 3.07 -16.82
CA GLU A 781 -9.70 2.07 -15.84
C GLU A 781 -9.98 2.55 -14.41
N LEU A 782 -10.37 1.61 -13.54
CA LEU A 782 -10.39 1.87 -12.11
C LEU A 782 -8.96 2.08 -11.59
N LEU A 783 -8.82 2.99 -10.63
CA LEU A 783 -7.53 3.22 -9.98
C LEU A 783 -7.05 1.96 -9.27
N ASN A 784 -5.76 1.68 -9.41
CA ASN A 784 -5.05 0.55 -8.80
C ASN A 784 -5.51 -0.85 -9.29
N ALA A 785 -6.30 -0.91 -10.35
CA ALA A 785 -6.84 -2.13 -10.94
C ALA A 785 -5.83 -2.82 -11.87
N SER A 786 -4.99 -3.69 -11.32
CA SER A 786 -4.14 -4.57 -12.15
C SER A 786 -4.97 -5.72 -12.72
N LYS A 787 -4.90 -5.90 -14.04
CA LYS A 787 -5.68 -6.95 -14.72
C LYS A 787 -5.23 -8.35 -14.36
N ASN A 788 -3.92 -8.56 -14.22
CA ASN A 788 -3.35 -9.87 -13.99
C ASN A 788 -2.39 -9.81 -12.81
N THR A 789 -2.64 -10.65 -11.82
CA THR A 789 -1.70 -10.87 -10.73
C THR A 789 -1.54 -12.38 -10.52
N TYR A 790 -0.32 -12.85 -10.28
CA TYR A 790 -0.10 -14.23 -9.90
C TYR A 790 1.07 -14.38 -8.97
N ASN A 791 0.97 -15.37 -8.10
CA ASN A 791 2.01 -15.74 -7.16
C ASN A 791 2.31 -17.23 -7.31
N LEU A 792 3.57 -17.57 -7.29
CA LEU A 792 4.06 -18.95 -7.32
C LEU A 792 5.05 -19.13 -6.17
N THR A 793 4.77 -20.06 -5.26
CA THR A 793 5.66 -20.40 -4.16
C THR A 793 5.98 -21.88 -4.21
N ALA A 794 7.27 -22.22 -4.26
CA ALA A 794 7.78 -23.55 -4.01
C ALA A 794 8.34 -23.62 -2.59
N PHE A 795 8.12 -24.72 -1.90
CA PHE A 795 8.67 -24.93 -0.57
C PHE A 795 9.18 -26.38 -0.38
N TYR A 796 10.15 -26.50 0.51
CA TYR A 796 10.70 -27.76 1.01
C TYR A 796 10.70 -27.75 2.53
N GLU A 797 10.32 -28.88 3.15
CA GLU A 797 10.35 -29.00 4.60
C GLU A 797 10.62 -30.43 5.04
N ALA A 798 11.84 -30.70 5.52
CA ALA A 798 12.26 -31.97 6.10
C ALA A 798 13.49 -31.81 7.02
N HIS A 799 13.67 -32.76 7.93
CA HIS A 799 14.86 -32.92 8.77
C HIS A 799 15.29 -31.63 9.52
N GLY A 800 14.31 -30.83 9.96
CA GLY A 800 14.56 -29.55 10.62
C GLY A 800 14.94 -28.41 9.67
N PHE A 801 15.03 -28.66 8.38
CA PHE A 801 15.29 -27.67 7.35
C PHE A 801 13.99 -27.27 6.64
N SER A 802 13.76 -25.98 6.43
CA SER A 802 12.70 -25.48 5.56
C SER A 802 13.23 -24.42 4.62
N ALA A 803 12.83 -24.50 3.37
CA ALA A 803 13.17 -23.53 2.32
C ALA A 803 11.91 -23.11 1.58
N ARG A 804 11.84 -21.84 1.17
CA ARG A 804 10.79 -21.31 0.30
C ARG A 804 11.37 -20.37 -0.73
N LEU A 805 10.75 -20.36 -1.91
CA LEU A 805 11.00 -19.41 -2.98
C LEU A 805 9.65 -18.91 -3.49
N ALA A 806 9.41 -17.63 -3.42
CA ALA A 806 8.15 -16.98 -3.79
C ALA A 806 8.38 -15.99 -4.92
N TYR A 807 7.69 -16.18 -6.04
CA TYR A 807 7.66 -15.28 -7.17
C TYR A 807 6.29 -14.61 -7.24
N ASN A 808 6.27 -13.28 -7.29
CA ASN A 808 5.05 -12.47 -7.38
C ASN A 808 5.12 -11.63 -8.66
N TYR A 809 4.02 -11.58 -9.40
CA TYR A 809 3.86 -10.75 -10.58
C TYR A 809 2.57 -9.91 -10.48
N ARG A 810 2.67 -8.67 -10.91
CA ARG A 810 1.56 -7.74 -11.03
C ARG A 810 1.64 -7.02 -12.37
N SER A 811 0.56 -7.03 -13.17
CA SER A 811 0.51 -6.27 -14.42
C SER A 811 0.37 -4.76 -14.16
N ALA A 812 0.72 -3.97 -15.16
CA ALA A 812 0.57 -2.50 -15.14
C ALA A 812 -0.83 -2.06 -14.71
N TYR A 813 -0.90 -0.90 -14.05
CA TYR A 813 -2.15 -0.31 -13.57
C TYR A 813 -2.05 1.21 -13.48
N LYS A 814 -3.22 1.87 -13.59
CA LYS A 814 -3.34 3.31 -13.34
C LYS A 814 -3.32 3.59 -11.84
N ALA A 815 -2.31 4.31 -11.37
CA ALA A 815 -2.17 4.66 -9.94
C ALA A 815 -2.96 5.93 -9.57
N GLY A 816 -3.14 6.86 -10.51
CA GLY A 816 -3.82 8.12 -10.25
C GLY A 816 -3.64 9.13 -11.38
N VAL A 817 -3.74 10.38 -10.99
CA VAL A 817 -3.38 11.55 -11.80
C VAL A 817 -2.31 12.32 -11.04
N ASP A 818 -1.23 12.66 -11.71
CA ASP A 818 -0.16 13.46 -11.16
C ASP A 818 0.23 14.58 -12.15
N ARG A 819 0.34 15.81 -11.66
CA ARG A 819 0.65 17.00 -12.47
C ARG A 819 -0.18 17.09 -13.75
N GLY A 820 -1.49 16.82 -13.62
CA GLY A 820 -2.44 16.92 -14.72
C GLY A 820 -2.43 15.78 -15.74
N ALA A 821 -1.54 14.79 -15.62
CA ALA A 821 -1.47 13.62 -16.48
C ALA A 821 -1.80 12.33 -15.73
N SER A 822 -2.26 11.29 -16.43
CA SER A 822 -2.41 9.96 -15.85
C SER A 822 -1.05 9.46 -15.37
N GLN A 823 -1.06 8.70 -14.27
CA GLN A 823 0.10 8.03 -13.74
C GLN A 823 -0.14 6.52 -13.75
N HIS A 824 0.71 5.80 -14.46
CA HIS A 824 0.68 4.34 -14.52
C HIS A 824 1.96 3.79 -13.88
N VAL A 825 1.80 2.72 -13.10
CA VAL A 825 2.90 1.85 -12.69
C VAL A 825 2.97 0.70 -13.70
N ASP A 826 4.15 0.45 -14.24
CA ASP A 826 4.36 -0.65 -15.22
C ASP A 826 4.29 -2.01 -14.52
N ASP A 827 4.28 -3.08 -15.27
CA ASP A 827 4.31 -4.41 -14.71
C ASP A 827 5.58 -4.64 -13.88
N SER A 828 5.45 -5.43 -12.83
CA SER A 828 6.53 -5.72 -11.90
C SER A 828 6.53 -7.19 -11.49
N SER A 829 7.74 -7.71 -11.22
CA SER A 829 7.92 -9.06 -10.71
C SER A 829 8.99 -9.09 -9.62
N THR A 830 8.70 -9.75 -8.53
CA THR A 830 9.64 -9.89 -7.42
C THR A 830 9.85 -11.35 -7.05
N LEU A 831 11.08 -11.67 -6.67
CA LEU A 831 11.47 -12.98 -6.15
C LEU A 831 11.96 -12.81 -4.71
N ALA A 832 11.40 -13.58 -3.79
CA ALA A 832 11.81 -13.65 -2.40
C ALA A 832 12.13 -15.07 -1.98
N GLY A 833 13.08 -15.26 -1.07
CA GLY A 833 13.48 -16.56 -0.57
C GLY A 833 13.64 -16.60 0.94
N SER A 834 13.41 -17.75 1.55
CA SER A 834 13.61 -18.01 2.97
C SER A 834 14.21 -19.39 3.19
N LEU A 835 15.20 -19.45 4.11
CA LEU A 835 15.82 -20.68 4.58
C LEU A 835 15.76 -20.68 6.10
N ASN A 836 15.24 -21.75 6.69
CA ASN A 836 15.24 -21.92 8.14
C ASN A 836 15.82 -23.27 8.51
N TYR A 837 16.65 -23.31 9.56
CA TYR A 837 17.22 -24.53 10.09
C TYR A 837 16.98 -24.61 11.60
N LYS A 838 16.23 -25.61 12.02
CA LYS A 838 15.93 -25.91 13.41
C LYS A 838 17.15 -26.62 14.02
N ILE A 839 17.93 -25.89 14.85
CA ILE A 839 19.12 -26.42 15.55
C ILE A 839 18.70 -27.47 16.59
N ASN A 840 17.64 -27.14 17.34
CA ASN A 840 17.01 -27.97 18.35
C ASN A 840 15.57 -27.53 18.60
N GLU A 841 14.91 -28.01 19.65
CA GLU A 841 13.52 -27.67 19.98
C GLU A 841 13.33 -26.20 20.32
N HIS A 842 14.38 -25.53 20.78
CA HIS A 842 14.36 -24.16 21.27
C HIS A 842 14.89 -23.13 20.26
N PHE A 843 15.79 -23.50 19.36
CA PHE A 843 16.48 -22.54 18.50
C PHE A 843 16.37 -22.86 17.01
N THR A 844 16.10 -21.81 16.23
CA THR A 844 16.05 -21.87 14.76
C THR A 844 16.86 -20.72 14.17
N ILE A 845 17.81 -21.03 13.28
CA ILE A 845 18.48 -20.05 12.43
C ILE A 845 17.58 -19.74 11.22
N THR A 846 17.50 -18.46 10.84
CA THR A 846 16.75 -18.00 9.69
C THR A 846 17.63 -17.18 8.77
N PHE A 847 17.48 -17.37 7.47
CA PHE A 847 18.05 -16.53 6.44
C PHE A 847 16.97 -16.19 5.43
N ASP A 848 16.73 -14.91 5.22
CA ASP A 848 15.68 -14.43 4.33
C ASP A 848 16.26 -13.42 3.32
N ALA A 849 15.72 -13.43 2.10
CA ALA A 849 16.13 -12.52 1.03
C ALA A 849 14.91 -11.99 0.28
N LEU A 850 14.84 -10.67 0.13
CA LEU A 850 13.80 -9.94 -0.56
C LEU A 850 14.34 -9.31 -1.84
N ASN A 851 13.46 -9.21 -2.85
CA ASN A 851 13.78 -8.58 -4.13
C ASN A 851 15.03 -9.17 -4.79
N LEU A 852 15.17 -10.50 -4.81
CA LEU A 852 16.33 -11.18 -5.39
C LEU A 852 16.55 -10.85 -6.87
N THR A 853 15.49 -10.50 -7.60
CA THR A 853 15.53 -10.02 -8.98
C THR A 853 16.08 -8.61 -9.13
N ASN A 854 16.21 -7.86 -8.01
CA ASN A 854 16.58 -6.45 -8.01
C ASN A 854 15.70 -5.64 -8.97
N GLU A 855 14.39 -5.80 -8.84
CA GLU A 855 13.37 -5.21 -9.72
C GLU A 855 13.46 -3.70 -9.76
N THR A 856 13.35 -3.13 -10.95
CA THR A 856 13.22 -1.69 -11.17
C THR A 856 11.75 -1.31 -11.25
N ILE A 857 11.30 -0.46 -10.35
CA ILE A 857 9.96 0.14 -10.40
C ILE A 857 9.94 1.15 -11.55
N LYS A 858 8.99 1.01 -12.47
CA LYS A 858 8.85 1.86 -13.67
C LYS A 858 7.47 2.50 -13.69
N MET A 859 7.44 3.78 -14.04
CA MET A 859 6.21 4.55 -14.14
C MET A 859 6.17 5.33 -15.45
N TYR A 860 4.96 5.55 -15.97
CA TYR A 860 4.75 6.35 -17.18
C TYR A 860 3.43 7.15 -17.07
N ALA A 861 3.31 8.19 -17.90
CA ALA A 861 2.12 9.02 -17.98
C ALA A 861 1.08 8.41 -18.94
N GLU A 862 0.69 9.11 -20.00
CA GLU A 862 -0.35 8.64 -20.93
C GLU A 862 0.13 7.49 -21.84
N ASN A 863 1.40 7.42 -22.11
CA ASN A 863 2.01 6.38 -22.94
C ASN A 863 3.49 6.16 -22.57
N LYS A 864 4.09 5.09 -23.09
CA LYS A 864 5.45 4.67 -22.73
C LYS A 864 6.57 5.57 -23.30
N ASP A 865 6.27 6.55 -24.16
CA ASP A 865 7.19 7.63 -24.55
C ASP A 865 7.18 8.80 -23.55
N GLN A 866 6.35 8.70 -22.52
CA GLN A 866 6.25 9.64 -21.41
C GLN A 866 6.60 8.92 -20.08
N PRO A 867 7.84 8.45 -19.90
CA PRO A 867 8.26 7.87 -18.63
C PRO A 867 8.11 8.89 -17.49
N ARG A 868 7.82 8.40 -16.28
CA ARG A 868 7.64 9.22 -15.08
C ARG A 868 8.71 8.96 -14.04
N ALA A 869 9.05 7.70 -13.84
CA ALA A 869 10.07 7.33 -12.88
C ALA A 869 10.66 5.95 -13.16
N PHE A 870 11.91 5.81 -12.75
CA PHE A 870 12.64 4.55 -12.65
C PHE A 870 13.30 4.51 -11.28
N TYR A 871 13.00 3.48 -10.45
CA TYR A 871 13.56 3.36 -9.10
C TYR A 871 14.16 1.99 -8.85
N SER A 872 15.33 1.95 -8.24
CA SER A 872 15.95 0.76 -7.68
C SER A 872 16.11 0.92 -6.18
N ASN A 873 15.64 -0.08 -5.40
CA ASN A 873 15.74 -0.11 -3.94
C ASN A 873 16.78 -1.11 -3.43
N GLY A 874 17.44 -1.85 -4.35
CA GLY A 874 18.36 -2.94 -4.01
C GLY A 874 17.65 -4.18 -3.45
N ARG A 875 18.47 -5.14 -3.01
CA ARG A 875 18.05 -6.37 -2.34
C ARG A 875 18.20 -6.22 -0.84
N THR A 876 17.37 -6.93 -0.09
CA THR A 876 17.48 -6.93 1.37
C THR A 876 17.63 -8.35 1.88
N PHE A 877 18.56 -8.56 2.79
CA PHE A 877 18.89 -9.84 3.39
C PHE A 877 18.75 -9.78 4.90
N TYR A 878 18.22 -10.85 5.49
CA TYR A 878 18.08 -10.99 6.93
C TYR A 878 18.78 -12.27 7.37
N LEU A 879 19.55 -12.18 8.43
CA LEU A 879 20.10 -13.33 9.12
C LEU A 879 19.68 -13.25 10.58
N GLY A 880 19.03 -14.30 11.08
CA GLY A 880 18.44 -14.27 12.40
C GLY A 880 18.54 -15.57 13.18
N LEU A 881 18.33 -15.43 14.48
CA LEU A 881 18.14 -16.52 15.43
C LEU A 881 16.80 -16.31 16.13
N ARG A 882 15.95 -17.32 16.11
CA ARG A 882 14.69 -17.38 16.88
C ARG A 882 14.82 -18.37 18.00
N GLY A 883 14.31 -17.98 19.18
CA GLY A 883 14.26 -18.81 20.37
C GLY A 883 12.83 -19.00 20.86
N LYS A 884 12.53 -20.19 21.39
CA LYS A 884 11.24 -20.53 22.01
C LYS A 884 11.47 -21.44 23.22
N LEU A 885 10.83 -21.07 24.36
CA LEU A 885 10.82 -21.83 25.62
C LEU A 885 9.41 -22.33 25.92
#